data_4d0923a050d5c2afa0b4f1f738934acd
#
_entry.id   4d0923a050d5c2afa0b4f1f738934acd
#
_cell.length_a   1.000
_cell.length_b   1.000
_cell.length_c   1.000
_cell.angle_alpha   90.00
_cell.angle_beta   90.00
_cell.angle_gamma   90.00
#
_symmetry.space_group_name_H-M   'P 1'
#
loop_
_entity.id
_entity.type
_entity.pdbx_description
1 polymer ?
#
loop_
_entity_poly.entity_id
_entity_poly.type
_entity_poly.pdbx_seq_one_letter_code
_entity_poly.pdbx_strand_id
1 'polypeptide(L)'
;MSREYSENVLVQNSAGNLLQNVLGWEVVLAYNSEKLGPDGTLGRTSYGEVLLTRYFRQALLRLNPWLTPNQLDEVQKKFTAHVSTASLMQINEEKYFLLRDGIPVTVKRPDGRTEIRSAAVIDFKNPENNHFLAVKEMKIHSQLYRRRTDIVGFVNGIPLLFIELKKPTVDVQNAYIDNYRDYLDTIPQLFYYNAFLMLSNGLEAKVGTLGSKYEFFHEWKRLKESDAGSVELETMLRGICEKKTFLDLLENFILYDHSGGRTTKILARNHQYLGVNEAVSAYENRKLKDGRLGVFWHTQGSGKSYSMVFLAQKIRRKFAGSPTIVVLTDRDELNRQISDTFENCGLLGKTKASQFIASSGTDLVKKLQGNPSFVFTLIQKFNLPKEPPIYPDHDILILSDEAHRSQYGIFADNMMHLLPTASRIGFTGTPLLADDHITERTFGGYLSVYDFKRAVEDGATVPLYYENRADKIAQLDKPEITGRILDAIEAADLDPSQEEKLEREFAKEIHILTADERLRSIAKDFVEHYSDLWTSGKAMFVCLNKVTCVRMYNYVQEYWRAKIRELEARQGTATQQEAQELARKLAWMKETEMAVVISQEQNEVQTFKKWGLDILPHRAKMEKRELDKEFKDSKNPFRVVFVCAMWLTG
;
A
#
# COMPACT_ATOMS: atom_id res chain seq x y z
N MET A 1 -13.40 44.72 -12.44
CA MET A 1 -12.05 44.39 -11.95
C MET A 1 -11.55 43.22 -12.76
N SER A 2 -10.39 43.35 -13.33
CA SER A 2 -9.87 42.44 -14.32
C SER A 2 -9.62 41.05 -13.71
N ARG A 3 -9.90 40.02 -14.49
CA ARG A 3 -9.74 38.60 -14.18
C ARG A 3 -8.28 38.20 -13.80
N GLU A 4 -7.32 39.09 -14.04
CA GLU A 4 -5.89 38.95 -13.76
C GLU A 4 -5.54 38.94 -12.26
N TYR A 5 -6.47 39.41 -11.41
CA TYR A 5 -6.24 39.51 -9.96
C TYR A 5 -7.14 38.61 -9.10
N SER A 6 -7.76 37.57 -9.71
CA SER A 6 -8.42 36.55 -8.89
C SER A 6 -7.38 35.64 -8.25
N GLU A 7 -7.58 35.25 -6.98
CA GLU A 7 -6.68 34.35 -6.25
C GLU A 7 -6.46 33.01 -6.97
N ASN A 8 -7.45 32.51 -7.71
CA ASN A 8 -7.31 31.32 -8.55
C ASN A 8 -6.27 31.52 -9.66
N VAL A 9 -6.29 32.68 -10.32
CA VAL A 9 -5.32 33.02 -11.38
C VAL A 9 -3.92 33.15 -10.81
N LEU A 10 -3.76 33.64 -9.58
CA LEU A 10 -2.46 33.72 -8.91
C LEU A 10 -1.87 32.33 -8.64
N VAL A 11 -2.66 31.40 -8.09
CA VAL A 11 -2.20 30.00 -7.83
C VAL A 11 -1.85 29.31 -9.16
N GLN A 12 -2.68 29.46 -10.19
CA GLN A 12 -2.45 28.89 -11.51
C GLN A 12 -1.21 29.48 -12.20
N ASN A 13 -0.99 30.82 -12.05
CA ASN A 13 0.20 31.47 -12.61
C ASN A 13 1.46 31.04 -11.87
N SER A 14 1.42 30.92 -10.54
CA SER A 14 2.54 30.42 -9.74
C SER A 14 2.93 29.00 -10.17
N ALA A 15 1.96 28.09 -10.32
CA ALA A 15 2.17 26.75 -10.81
C ALA A 15 2.79 26.73 -12.23
N GLY A 16 2.22 27.54 -13.17
CA GLY A 16 2.73 27.67 -14.52
C GLY A 16 4.16 28.21 -14.58
N ASN A 17 4.46 29.24 -13.79
CA ASN A 17 5.81 29.82 -13.71
C ASN A 17 6.82 28.82 -13.14
N LEU A 18 6.45 28.00 -12.14
CA LEU A 18 7.31 26.97 -11.60
C LEU A 18 7.61 25.89 -12.64
N LEU A 19 6.56 25.41 -13.34
CA LEU A 19 6.70 24.43 -14.42
C LEU A 19 7.64 24.95 -15.51
N GLN A 20 7.47 26.21 -15.92
CA GLN A 20 8.25 26.80 -17.00
C GLN A 20 9.68 27.14 -16.59
N ASN A 21 9.85 27.96 -15.57
CA ASN A 21 11.13 28.60 -15.25
C ASN A 21 12.07 27.72 -14.40
N VAL A 22 11.50 26.76 -13.66
CA VAL A 22 12.26 25.89 -12.77
C VAL A 22 12.34 24.47 -13.31
N LEU A 23 11.23 23.92 -13.80
CA LEU A 23 11.13 22.52 -14.21
C LEU A 23 11.31 22.32 -15.72
N GLY A 24 11.41 23.43 -16.51
CA GLY A 24 11.73 23.40 -17.93
C GLY A 24 10.65 22.80 -18.82
N TRP A 25 9.39 22.89 -18.40
CA TRP A 25 8.25 22.56 -19.26
C TRP A 25 7.91 23.73 -20.19
N GLU A 26 7.46 23.47 -21.39
CA GLU A 26 6.78 24.50 -22.18
C GLU A 26 5.42 24.79 -21.55
N VAL A 27 5.02 26.07 -21.45
CA VAL A 27 3.74 26.47 -20.88
C VAL A 27 2.94 27.29 -21.87
N VAL A 28 1.73 26.84 -22.18
CA VAL A 28 0.82 27.51 -23.12
C VAL A 28 -0.48 27.86 -22.41
N LEU A 29 -0.94 29.11 -22.56
CA LEU A 29 -2.26 29.54 -22.15
C LEU A 29 -3.24 29.37 -23.32
N ALA A 30 -4.14 28.37 -23.22
CA ALA A 30 -5.07 28.05 -24.29
C ALA A 30 -6.34 28.89 -24.25
N TYR A 31 -6.80 29.31 -23.12
CA TYR A 31 -8.06 30.05 -22.87
C TYR A 31 -8.78 30.54 -24.15
N ASN A 32 -8.75 31.86 -24.46
CA ASN A 32 -9.35 32.41 -25.67
C ASN A 32 -8.34 32.61 -26.82
N SER A 33 -7.10 32.22 -26.61
CA SER A 33 -5.99 32.39 -27.58
C SER A 33 -5.73 31.15 -28.42
N GLU A 34 -6.34 30.00 -28.13
CA GLU A 34 -6.14 28.78 -28.89
C GLU A 34 -6.75 28.92 -30.30
N LYS A 35 -5.91 28.72 -31.29
CA LYS A 35 -6.31 28.53 -32.69
C LYS A 35 -6.33 27.05 -33.00
N LEU A 36 -7.47 26.53 -33.48
CA LEU A 36 -7.61 25.14 -33.91
C LEU A 36 -6.98 24.94 -35.30
N GLY A 37 -6.65 23.71 -35.61
CA GLY A 37 -6.05 23.28 -36.90
C GLY A 37 -4.69 22.65 -36.71
N PRO A 38 -4.18 21.92 -37.74
CA PRO A 38 -2.87 21.27 -37.70
C PRO A 38 -1.71 22.22 -37.36
N ASP A 39 -1.78 23.45 -37.86
CA ASP A 39 -0.81 24.54 -37.63
C ASP A 39 -1.22 25.47 -36.51
N GLY A 40 -2.33 25.14 -35.80
CA GLY A 40 -2.85 25.92 -34.70
C GLY A 40 -2.00 25.79 -33.44
N THR A 41 -2.44 26.46 -32.35
CA THR A 41 -1.68 26.57 -31.09
C THR A 41 -1.24 25.20 -30.54
N LEU A 42 -2.16 24.25 -30.45
CA LEU A 42 -1.92 22.90 -29.93
C LEU A 42 -1.90 21.83 -31.06
N GLY A 43 -2.12 22.20 -32.32
CA GLY A 43 -2.16 21.29 -33.45
C GLY A 43 -3.33 20.31 -33.45
N ARG A 44 -4.43 20.61 -32.70
CA ARG A 44 -5.66 19.82 -32.67
C ARG A 44 -6.74 20.46 -33.55
N THR A 45 -7.57 19.65 -34.19
CA THR A 45 -8.59 20.10 -35.12
C THR A 45 -9.92 20.42 -34.45
N SER A 46 -10.15 19.87 -33.25
CA SER A 46 -11.35 20.13 -32.47
C SER A 46 -11.05 20.16 -30.96
N TYR A 47 -11.92 20.79 -30.18
CA TYR A 47 -11.85 20.77 -28.72
C TYR A 47 -12.15 19.38 -28.11
N GLY A 48 -12.62 18.40 -28.88
CA GLY A 48 -12.81 17.02 -28.45
C GLY A 48 -11.51 16.21 -28.41
N GLU A 49 -10.49 16.65 -29.14
CA GLU A 49 -9.19 15.99 -29.17
C GLU A 49 -8.39 16.31 -27.90
N VAL A 50 -8.03 15.27 -27.16
CA VAL A 50 -7.21 15.37 -25.95
C VAL A 50 -5.77 14.92 -26.19
N LEU A 51 -5.53 14.04 -27.15
CA LEU A 51 -4.19 13.69 -27.64
C LEU A 51 -3.73 14.78 -28.63
N LEU A 52 -2.63 15.44 -28.36
CA LEU A 52 -2.07 16.46 -29.27
C LEU A 52 -1.31 15.77 -30.41
N THR A 53 -2.04 15.43 -31.45
CA THR A 53 -1.59 14.57 -32.55
C THR A 53 -0.28 15.06 -33.22
N ARG A 54 -0.11 16.38 -33.40
CA ARG A 54 1.11 16.96 -33.93
C ARG A 54 2.34 16.58 -33.11
N TYR A 55 2.31 16.81 -31.81
CA TYR A 55 3.42 16.52 -30.92
C TYR A 55 3.65 15.01 -30.76
N PHE A 56 2.57 14.22 -30.73
CA PHE A 56 2.65 12.76 -30.65
C PHE A 56 3.35 12.17 -31.88
N ARG A 57 2.97 12.59 -33.10
CA ARG A 57 3.61 12.11 -34.35
C ARG A 57 5.07 12.54 -34.44
N GLN A 58 5.40 13.78 -34.06
CA GLN A 58 6.78 14.26 -34.00
C GLN A 58 7.64 13.42 -33.04
N ALA A 59 7.11 13.09 -31.88
CA ALA A 59 7.81 12.23 -30.93
C ALA A 59 7.99 10.80 -31.44
N LEU A 60 6.95 10.21 -32.05
CA LEU A 60 7.05 8.87 -32.66
C LEU A 60 8.15 8.79 -33.71
N LEU A 61 8.25 9.78 -34.62
CA LEU A 61 9.29 9.82 -35.62
C LEU A 61 10.69 10.01 -35.04
N ARG A 62 10.80 10.85 -34.00
CA ARG A 62 12.07 11.09 -33.30
C ARG A 62 12.57 9.86 -32.58
N LEU A 63 11.68 9.19 -31.85
CA LEU A 63 12.02 8.03 -31.06
C LEU A 63 12.14 6.73 -31.85
N ASN A 64 11.48 6.66 -33.02
CA ASN A 64 11.44 5.46 -33.85
C ASN A 64 11.71 5.82 -35.35
N PRO A 65 12.94 6.19 -35.70
CA PRO A 65 13.26 6.61 -37.08
C PRO A 65 13.08 5.50 -38.15
N TRP A 66 12.83 4.27 -37.70
CA TRP A 66 12.55 3.12 -38.56
C TRP A 66 11.09 3.02 -39.02
N LEU A 67 10.17 3.81 -38.44
CA LEU A 67 8.75 3.79 -38.83
C LEU A 67 8.54 4.40 -40.20
N THR A 68 7.86 3.65 -41.06
CA THR A 68 7.34 4.17 -42.35
C THR A 68 6.07 5.01 -42.09
N PRO A 69 5.66 5.88 -43.05
CA PRO A 69 4.41 6.66 -42.89
C PRO A 69 3.17 5.79 -42.54
N ASN A 70 3.02 4.64 -43.23
CA ASN A 70 1.89 3.73 -42.97
C ASN A 70 1.95 3.13 -41.59
N GLN A 71 3.13 2.78 -41.09
CA GLN A 71 3.31 2.26 -39.74
C GLN A 71 3.08 3.35 -38.68
N LEU A 72 3.44 4.61 -38.99
CA LEU A 72 3.13 5.74 -38.10
C LEU A 72 1.63 5.91 -37.91
N ASP A 73 0.84 5.79 -38.99
CA ASP A 73 -0.62 5.87 -38.95
C ASP A 73 -1.21 4.65 -38.19
N GLU A 74 -0.65 3.45 -38.41
CA GLU A 74 -1.04 2.25 -37.65
C GLU A 74 -0.78 2.40 -36.15
N VAL A 75 0.38 2.91 -35.77
CA VAL A 75 0.74 3.15 -34.36
C VAL A 75 -0.22 4.15 -33.71
N GLN A 76 -0.48 5.28 -34.38
CA GLN A 76 -1.43 6.28 -33.89
C GLN A 76 -2.82 5.68 -33.75
N LYS A 77 -3.31 4.93 -34.74
CA LYS A 77 -4.62 4.27 -34.68
C LYS A 77 -4.71 3.28 -33.51
N LYS A 78 -3.71 2.43 -33.31
CA LYS A 78 -3.65 1.49 -32.17
C LYS A 78 -3.65 2.22 -30.84
N PHE A 79 -2.92 3.31 -30.71
CA PHE A 79 -2.85 4.06 -29.48
C PHE A 79 -4.15 4.79 -29.13
N THR A 80 -4.88 5.30 -30.14
CA THR A 80 -6.13 6.02 -29.94
C THR A 80 -7.37 5.13 -29.88
N ALA A 81 -7.32 3.93 -30.47
CA ALA A 81 -8.44 3.00 -30.45
C ALA A 81 -8.72 2.48 -29.04
N HIS A 82 -9.99 2.29 -28.73
CA HIS A 82 -10.45 1.61 -27.51
C HIS A 82 -11.77 0.89 -27.78
N VAL A 83 -12.07 -0.12 -26.97
CA VAL A 83 -13.33 -0.84 -27.04
C VAL A 83 -14.44 0.02 -26.43
N SER A 84 -15.51 0.28 -27.19
CA SER A 84 -16.60 1.19 -26.77
C SER A 84 -17.33 0.74 -25.50
N THR A 85 -17.30 -0.55 -25.16
CA THR A 85 -17.90 -1.13 -23.94
C THR A 85 -16.94 -1.21 -22.75
N ALA A 86 -15.66 -0.85 -22.94
CA ALA A 86 -14.69 -0.86 -21.87
C ALA A 86 -14.95 0.29 -20.88
N SER A 87 -14.75 0.00 -19.58
CA SER A 87 -14.80 1.04 -18.55
C SER A 87 -13.62 2.01 -18.70
N LEU A 88 -13.75 3.22 -18.18
CA LEU A 88 -12.69 4.23 -18.19
C LEU A 88 -11.38 3.68 -17.58
N MET A 89 -11.46 2.90 -16.51
CA MET A 89 -10.29 2.28 -15.88
C MET A 89 -9.60 1.25 -16.82
N GLN A 90 -10.37 0.42 -17.51
CA GLN A 90 -9.83 -0.54 -18.47
C GLN A 90 -9.16 0.15 -19.67
N ILE A 91 -9.76 1.24 -20.17
CA ILE A 91 -9.12 2.06 -21.23
C ILE A 91 -7.80 2.65 -20.71
N ASN A 92 -7.83 3.25 -19.52
CA ASN A 92 -6.64 3.87 -18.92
C ASN A 92 -5.51 2.85 -18.69
N GLU A 93 -5.84 1.66 -18.20
CA GLU A 93 -4.89 0.57 -18.01
C GLU A 93 -4.27 0.11 -19.34
N GLU A 94 -5.09 -0.13 -20.38
CA GLU A 94 -4.60 -0.50 -21.71
C GLU A 94 -3.65 0.56 -22.27
N LYS A 95 -4.04 1.85 -22.20
CA LYS A 95 -3.20 2.95 -22.69
C LYS A 95 -1.91 3.10 -21.90
N TYR A 96 -1.96 2.88 -20.58
CA TYR A 96 -0.77 2.89 -19.73
C TYR A 96 0.26 1.83 -20.15
N PHE A 97 -0.18 0.59 -20.42
CA PHE A 97 0.74 -0.46 -20.87
C PHE A 97 1.32 -0.15 -22.26
N LEU A 98 0.51 0.35 -23.21
CA LEU A 98 1.02 0.78 -24.52
C LEU A 98 2.03 1.93 -24.41
N LEU A 99 1.80 2.85 -23.49
CA LEU A 99 2.69 3.97 -23.21
C LEU A 99 4.02 3.52 -22.59
N ARG A 100 3.96 2.59 -21.66
CA ARG A 100 5.12 2.11 -20.89
C ARG A 100 5.97 1.12 -21.69
N ASP A 101 5.33 0.16 -22.34
CA ASP A 101 6.00 -0.97 -22.97
C ASP A 101 6.19 -0.76 -24.50
N GLY A 102 5.62 0.33 -25.02
CA GLY A 102 5.61 0.65 -26.45
C GLY A 102 4.49 -0.05 -27.23
N ILE A 103 4.27 0.40 -28.44
CA ILE A 103 3.19 -0.07 -29.31
C ILE A 103 3.73 -1.10 -30.28
N PRO A 104 3.21 -2.35 -30.30
CA PRO A 104 3.71 -3.40 -31.17
C PRO A 104 3.38 -3.12 -32.63
N VAL A 105 4.41 -3.17 -33.49
CA VAL A 105 4.34 -2.95 -34.91
C VAL A 105 5.01 -4.11 -35.68
N THR A 106 4.37 -4.61 -36.71
CA THR A 106 4.92 -5.64 -37.56
C THR A 106 5.88 -5.01 -38.59
N VAL A 107 7.13 -5.44 -38.58
CA VAL A 107 8.18 -4.95 -39.48
C VAL A 107 8.63 -6.10 -40.38
N LYS A 108 8.74 -5.84 -41.71
CA LYS A 108 9.35 -6.80 -42.63
C LYS A 108 10.86 -6.57 -42.66
N ARG A 109 11.62 -7.62 -42.45
CA ARG A 109 13.09 -7.63 -42.57
C ARG A 109 13.50 -7.71 -44.03
N PRO A 110 14.74 -7.33 -44.38
CA PRO A 110 15.28 -7.48 -45.74
C PRO A 110 15.26 -8.93 -46.26
N ASP A 111 15.32 -9.91 -45.32
CA ASP A 111 15.27 -11.34 -45.66
C ASP A 111 13.84 -11.87 -45.89
N GLY A 112 12.82 -10.98 -45.89
CA GLY A 112 11.41 -11.32 -46.09
C GLY A 112 10.66 -11.80 -44.83
N ARG A 113 11.36 -12.05 -43.72
CA ARG A 113 10.73 -12.42 -42.46
C ARG A 113 10.05 -11.24 -41.82
N THR A 114 9.04 -11.52 -41.03
CA THR A 114 8.37 -10.51 -40.20
C THR A 114 8.83 -10.60 -38.73
N GLU A 115 9.04 -9.46 -38.11
CA GLU A 115 9.29 -9.34 -36.68
C GLU A 115 8.33 -8.30 -36.06
N ILE A 116 8.07 -8.44 -34.77
CA ILE A 116 7.34 -7.44 -34.00
C ILE A 116 8.35 -6.55 -33.30
N ARG A 117 8.29 -5.24 -33.56
CA ARG A 117 9.03 -4.21 -32.83
C ARG A 117 8.09 -3.35 -32.02
N SER A 118 8.49 -2.94 -30.84
CA SER A 118 7.74 -1.97 -30.03
C SER A 118 8.15 -0.55 -30.43
N ALA A 119 7.18 0.25 -30.90
CA ALA A 119 7.38 1.68 -31.12
C ALA A 119 7.27 2.43 -29.79
N ALA A 120 8.37 3.05 -29.35
CA ALA A 120 8.42 3.85 -28.14
C ALA A 120 7.63 5.15 -28.31
N VAL A 121 6.83 5.50 -27.33
CA VAL A 121 6.11 6.79 -27.27
C VAL A 121 6.71 7.76 -26.26
N ILE A 122 7.52 7.23 -25.34
CA ILE A 122 8.30 7.98 -24.34
C ILE A 122 9.71 7.40 -24.26
N ASP A 123 10.72 8.26 -24.14
CA ASP A 123 12.07 7.87 -23.80
C ASP A 123 12.26 7.99 -22.28
N PHE A 124 12.15 6.87 -21.58
CA PHE A 124 12.33 6.81 -20.11
C PHE A 124 13.80 6.95 -19.67
N LYS A 125 14.76 6.70 -20.59
CA LYS A 125 16.19 6.75 -20.26
C LYS A 125 16.73 8.16 -20.35
N ASN A 126 16.29 8.93 -21.36
CA ASN A 126 16.77 10.27 -21.63
C ASN A 126 15.59 11.26 -21.60
N PRO A 127 15.27 11.84 -20.43
CA PRO A 127 14.13 12.73 -20.27
C PRO A 127 14.08 13.88 -21.27
N GLU A 128 15.23 14.43 -21.66
CA GLU A 128 15.34 15.54 -22.59
C GLU A 128 14.98 15.17 -24.05
N ASN A 129 14.88 13.88 -24.37
CA ASN A 129 14.35 13.42 -25.65
C ASN A 129 12.82 13.49 -25.71
N ASN A 130 12.15 13.89 -24.63
CA ASN A 130 10.71 14.06 -24.62
C ASN A 130 10.35 15.55 -24.61
N HIS A 131 9.16 15.84 -25.13
CA HIS A 131 8.58 17.17 -25.08
C HIS A 131 7.60 17.27 -23.93
N PHE A 132 7.89 18.11 -22.94
CA PHE A 132 7.05 18.38 -21.79
C PHE A 132 6.30 19.69 -21.98
N LEU A 133 4.97 19.64 -21.97
CA LEU A 133 4.09 20.78 -22.19
C LEU A 133 3.00 20.85 -21.12
N ALA A 134 2.82 22.00 -20.52
CA ALA A 134 1.69 22.29 -19.64
C ALA A 134 0.74 23.28 -20.30
N VAL A 135 -0.51 22.90 -20.48
CA VAL A 135 -1.53 23.72 -21.10
C VAL A 135 -2.48 24.25 -20.01
N LYS A 136 -2.49 25.57 -19.86
CA LYS A 136 -3.37 26.28 -18.91
C LYS A 136 -4.71 26.61 -19.57
N GLU A 137 -5.79 26.45 -18.80
CA GLU A 137 -7.16 26.77 -19.20
C GLU A 137 -7.59 26.11 -20.54
N MET A 138 -7.25 24.82 -20.69
CA MET A 138 -7.58 24.07 -21.90
C MET A 138 -9.09 23.80 -21.98
N LYS A 139 -9.69 24.17 -23.12
CA LYS A 139 -11.09 23.84 -23.43
C LYS A 139 -11.20 22.41 -23.94
N ILE A 140 -12.11 21.64 -23.35
CA ILE A 140 -12.40 20.27 -23.76
C ILE A 140 -13.92 20.12 -23.94
N HIS A 141 -14.32 19.59 -25.09
CA HIS A 141 -15.71 19.34 -25.43
C HIS A 141 -15.97 17.84 -25.59
N SER A 142 -17.06 17.40 -25.00
CA SER A 142 -17.71 16.13 -25.38
C SER A 142 -18.92 16.44 -26.27
N GLN A 143 -19.73 15.44 -26.55
CA GLN A 143 -20.95 15.64 -27.36
C GLN A 143 -21.93 16.64 -26.73
N LEU A 144 -22.05 16.63 -25.40
CA LEU A 144 -23.05 17.42 -24.67
C LEU A 144 -22.43 18.52 -23.81
N TYR A 145 -21.18 18.36 -23.38
CA TYR A 145 -20.57 19.20 -22.38
C TYR A 145 -19.35 19.95 -22.89
N ARG A 146 -19.14 21.13 -22.31
CA ARG A 146 -17.98 21.98 -22.56
C ARG A 146 -17.34 22.30 -21.22
N ARG A 147 -16.08 21.92 -21.05
CA ARG A 147 -15.33 22.15 -19.82
C ARG A 147 -14.04 22.89 -20.10
N ARG A 148 -13.50 23.52 -19.09
CA ARG A 148 -12.22 24.19 -19.10
C ARG A 148 -11.44 23.75 -17.86
N THR A 149 -10.33 23.12 -18.09
CA THR A 149 -9.43 22.61 -17.04
C THR A 149 -8.47 23.71 -16.61
N ASP A 150 -7.91 23.62 -15.40
CA ASP A 150 -6.91 24.56 -14.95
C ASP A 150 -5.56 24.30 -15.62
N ILE A 151 -4.95 23.12 -15.43
CA ILE A 151 -3.71 22.74 -16.10
C ILE A 151 -3.76 21.27 -16.52
N VAL A 152 -3.39 21.00 -17.78
CA VAL A 152 -3.17 19.65 -18.29
C VAL A 152 -1.69 19.52 -18.69
N GLY A 153 -1.00 18.56 -18.13
CA GLY A 153 0.40 18.26 -18.44
C GLY A 153 0.52 17.14 -19.48
N PHE A 154 1.31 17.41 -20.50
CA PHE A 154 1.55 16.51 -21.62
C PHE A 154 3.01 16.08 -21.69
N VAL A 155 3.24 14.82 -22.03
CA VAL A 155 4.55 14.36 -22.50
C VAL A 155 4.36 13.81 -23.91
N ASN A 156 5.12 14.34 -24.84
CA ASN A 156 5.01 13.97 -26.26
C ASN A 156 3.56 14.07 -26.81
N GLY A 157 2.81 15.07 -26.35
CA GLY A 157 1.42 15.28 -26.76
C GLY A 157 0.40 14.37 -26.07
N ILE A 158 0.80 13.50 -25.14
CA ILE A 158 -0.06 12.59 -24.38
C ILE A 158 -0.46 13.27 -23.07
N PRO A 159 -1.77 13.44 -22.74
CA PRO A 159 -2.23 14.10 -21.50
C PRO A 159 -2.07 13.16 -20.31
N LEU A 160 -0.95 13.29 -19.59
CA LEU A 160 -0.58 12.40 -18.49
C LEU A 160 -0.89 12.97 -17.11
N LEU A 161 -0.85 14.29 -16.97
CA LEU A 161 -1.05 14.98 -15.72
C LEU A 161 -2.29 15.90 -15.80
N PHE A 162 -3.14 15.81 -14.81
CA PHE A 162 -4.24 16.74 -14.61
C PHE A 162 -4.05 17.46 -13.28
N ILE A 163 -4.14 18.79 -13.28
CA ILE A 163 -4.03 19.61 -12.07
C ILE A 163 -5.27 20.50 -12.00
N GLU A 164 -6.00 20.39 -10.90
CA GLU A 164 -7.14 21.25 -10.59
C GLU A 164 -6.81 22.11 -9.37
N LEU A 165 -7.04 23.40 -9.49
CA LEU A 165 -6.62 24.40 -8.54
C LEU A 165 -7.82 25.14 -7.96
N LYS A 166 -7.75 25.46 -6.67
CA LYS A 166 -8.69 26.33 -5.96
C LYS A 166 -7.93 27.51 -5.38
N LYS A 167 -8.66 28.53 -4.99
CA LYS A 167 -8.08 29.65 -4.24
C LYS A 167 -7.75 29.22 -2.79
N PRO A 168 -6.77 29.86 -2.14
CA PRO A 168 -6.28 29.46 -0.82
C PRO A 168 -7.34 29.40 0.29
N THR A 169 -8.44 30.12 0.13
CA THR A 169 -9.55 30.16 1.08
C THR A 169 -10.59 29.04 0.90
N VAL A 170 -10.40 28.16 -0.08
CA VAL A 170 -11.29 27.03 -0.40
C VAL A 170 -10.60 25.72 -0.09
N ASP A 171 -11.34 24.81 0.54
CA ASP A 171 -10.85 23.46 0.83
C ASP A 171 -10.47 22.72 -0.47
N VAL A 172 -9.32 22.08 -0.46
CA VAL A 172 -8.82 21.26 -1.58
C VAL A 172 -9.82 20.17 -1.98
N GLN A 173 -10.61 19.65 -1.05
CA GLN A 173 -11.63 18.64 -1.31
C GLN A 173 -12.67 19.12 -2.35
N ASN A 174 -12.90 20.43 -2.45
CA ASN A 174 -13.82 20.98 -3.45
C ASN A 174 -13.29 20.81 -4.88
N ALA A 175 -11.97 20.78 -5.10
CA ALA A 175 -11.41 20.43 -6.40
C ALA A 175 -11.74 18.99 -6.82
N TYR A 176 -11.84 18.07 -5.84
CA TYR A 176 -12.29 16.70 -6.07
C TYR A 176 -13.80 16.63 -6.34
N ILE A 177 -14.62 17.22 -5.48
CA ILE A 177 -16.09 17.10 -5.52
C ILE A 177 -16.69 17.85 -6.70
N ASP A 178 -16.31 19.12 -6.88
CA ASP A 178 -16.97 20.01 -7.83
C ASP A 178 -16.42 19.88 -9.26
N ASN A 179 -15.11 19.56 -9.40
CA ASN A 179 -14.45 19.58 -10.70
C ASN A 179 -14.05 18.17 -11.17
N TYR A 180 -13.20 17.46 -10.43
CA TYR A 180 -12.71 16.17 -10.92
C TYR A 180 -13.83 15.15 -11.16
N ARG A 181 -14.77 15.02 -10.22
CA ARG A 181 -15.92 14.11 -10.40
C ARG A 181 -16.82 14.53 -11.58
N ASP A 182 -17.09 15.83 -11.73
CA ASP A 182 -17.86 16.34 -12.88
C ASP A 182 -17.13 16.04 -14.21
N TYR A 183 -15.82 16.18 -14.24
CA TYR A 183 -15.04 15.91 -15.46
C TYR A 183 -14.99 14.42 -15.82
N LEU A 184 -15.01 13.51 -14.86
CA LEU A 184 -15.15 12.08 -15.11
C LEU A 184 -16.45 11.75 -15.86
N ASP A 185 -17.53 12.43 -15.51
CA ASP A 185 -18.84 12.21 -16.13
C ASP A 185 -19.01 12.98 -17.44
N THR A 186 -18.41 14.16 -17.57
CA THR A 186 -18.68 15.08 -18.69
C THR A 186 -17.63 15.07 -19.79
N ILE A 187 -16.36 14.84 -19.46
CA ILE A 187 -15.22 14.81 -20.40
C ILE A 187 -14.27 13.63 -20.13
N PRO A 188 -14.78 12.37 -20.01
CA PRO A 188 -13.98 11.20 -19.62
C PRO A 188 -12.77 10.94 -20.53
N GLN A 189 -12.80 11.38 -21.79
CA GLN A 189 -11.70 11.21 -22.75
C GLN A 189 -10.39 11.85 -22.26
N LEU A 190 -10.46 12.89 -21.40
CA LEU A 190 -9.27 13.50 -20.80
C LEU A 190 -8.45 12.49 -19.99
N PHE A 191 -9.12 11.52 -19.40
CA PHE A 191 -8.52 10.57 -18.46
C PHE A 191 -8.12 9.24 -19.10
N TYR A 192 -8.32 9.04 -20.41
CA TYR A 192 -7.91 7.80 -21.10
C TYR A 192 -6.41 7.50 -20.94
N TYR A 193 -5.58 8.54 -20.93
CA TYR A 193 -4.11 8.42 -20.84
C TYR A 193 -3.56 8.91 -19.50
N ASN A 194 -4.42 9.43 -18.62
CA ASN A 194 -3.97 10.09 -17.39
C ASN A 194 -3.13 9.16 -16.52
N ALA A 195 -1.96 9.63 -16.09
CA ALA A 195 -1.07 8.92 -15.18
C ALA A 195 -1.49 9.17 -13.73
N PHE A 196 -1.59 10.44 -13.34
CA PHE A 196 -1.99 10.87 -12.00
C PHE A 196 -2.60 12.28 -12.02
N LEU A 197 -3.22 12.63 -10.92
CA LEU A 197 -4.02 13.83 -10.72
C LEU A 197 -3.45 14.62 -9.55
N MET A 198 -3.43 15.94 -9.66
CA MET A 198 -3.07 16.83 -8.55
C MET A 198 -4.23 17.77 -8.24
N LEU A 199 -4.52 17.94 -6.96
CA LEU A 199 -5.53 18.86 -6.44
C LEU A 199 -4.84 19.80 -5.46
N SER A 200 -5.05 21.11 -5.59
CA SER A 200 -4.40 22.06 -4.69
C SER A 200 -5.19 23.37 -4.58
N ASN A 201 -4.99 24.07 -3.45
CA ASN A 201 -5.38 25.46 -3.26
C ASN A 201 -4.17 26.39 -3.08
N GLY A 202 -2.96 25.88 -3.39
CA GLY A 202 -1.69 26.59 -3.19
C GLY A 202 -1.03 26.30 -1.85
N LEU A 203 -1.80 26.20 -0.77
CA LEU A 203 -1.31 25.89 0.58
C LEU A 203 -1.31 24.39 0.85
N GLU A 204 -2.35 23.71 0.38
CA GLU A 204 -2.46 22.25 0.44
C GLU A 204 -2.39 21.68 -0.97
N ALA A 205 -1.73 20.54 -1.11
CA ALA A 205 -1.63 19.85 -2.37
C ALA A 205 -1.67 18.33 -2.16
N LYS A 206 -2.48 17.66 -2.98
CA LYS A 206 -2.66 16.20 -2.93
C LYS A 206 -2.57 15.60 -4.32
N VAL A 207 -1.95 14.43 -4.41
CA VAL A 207 -1.83 13.63 -5.62
C VAL A 207 -2.59 12.32 -5.48
N GLY A 208 -3.24 11.89 -6.53
CA GLY A 208 -4.01 10.66 -6.59
C GLY A 208 -4.06 10.08 -8.00
N THR A 209 -4.85 9.04 -8.18
CA THR A 209 -5.02 8.32 -9.44
C THR A 209 -6.47 8.28 -9.88
N LEU A 210 -6.67 7.97 -11.14
CA LEU A 210 -8.01 7.76 -11.69
C LEU A 210 -8.80 6.75 -10.85
N GLY A 211 -10.02 7.12 -10.47
CA GLY A 211 -10.93 6.29 -9.70
C GLY A 211 -10.67 6.23 -8.19
N SER A 212 -9.60 6.85 -7.69
CA SER A 212 -9.33 6.94 -6.26
C SER A 212 -10.38 7.82 -5.55
N LYS A 213 -10.84 7.37 -4.38
CA LYS A 213 -11.60 8.25 -3.48
C LYS A 213 -10.67 9.31 -2.90
N TYR A 214 -11.23 10.45 -2.44
CA TYR A 214 -10.44 11.55 -1.88
C TYR A 214 -9.54 11.15 -0.71
N GLU A 215 -9.98 10.23 0.13
CA GLU A 215 -9.22 9.68 1.27
C GLU A 215 -7.90 8.99 0.87
N PHE A 216 -7.76 8.57 -0.40
CA PHE A 216 -6.55 7.94 -0.94
C PHE A 216 -5.64 8.93 -1.68
N PHE A 217 -6.06 10.19 -1.83
CA PHE A 217 -5.16 11.24 -2.28
C PHE A 217 -4.19 11.57 -1.15
N HIS A 218 -2.91 11.64 -1.48
CA HIS A 218 -1.84 11.83 -0.51
C HIS A 218 -0.98 13.04 -0.85
N GLU A 219 -0.29 13.55 0.16
CA GLU A 219 0.63 14.67 0.05
C GLU A 219 2.01 14.22 -0.44
N TRP A 220 2.71 15.13 -1.10
CA TRP A 220 4.11 14.92 -1.49
C TRP A 220 4.97 15.96 -0.79
N LYS A 221 5.50 15.61 0.37
CA LYS A 221 6.09 16.55 1.34
C LYS A 221 7.61 16.72 1.22
N ARG A 222 8.31 15.77 0.60
CA ARG A 222 9.76 15.68 0.60
C ARG A 222 10.31 15.42 -0.78
N LEU A 223 11.43 16.07 -1.08
CA LEU A 223 12.22 15.79 -2.29
C LEU A 223 13.29 14.73 -2.01
N LYS A 224 13.80 14.70 -0.77
CA LYS A 224 14.78 13.74 -0.25
C LYS A 224 14.33 13.20 1.09
N GLU A 225 14.84 12.02 1.47
CA GLU A 225 14.53 11.38 2.75
C GLU A 225 14.87 12.27 3.96
N SER A 226 15.94 13.06 3.85
CA SER A 226 16.42 13.96 4.92
C SER A 226 15.62 15.24 5.10
N ASP A 227 14.69 15.58 4.20
CA ASP A 227 13.95 16.83 4.27
C ASP A 227 12.95 16.81 5.44
N ALA A 228 12.74 17.97 6.06
CA ALA A 228 11.77 18.12 7.15
C ALA A 228 10.31 17.85 6.68
N GLY A 229 10.05 18.14 5.42
CA GLY A 229 8.72 18.03 4.81
C GLY A 229 7.94 19.34 4.83
N SER A 230 7.32 19.67 3.68
CA SER A 230 6.47 20.83 3.48
C SER A 230 5.26 20.44 2.66
N VAL A 231 4.06 20.86 3.10
CA VAL A 231 2.79 20.59 2.42
C VAL A 231 2.45 21.80 1.58
N GLU A 232 2.99 21.87 0.38
CA GLU A 232 2.79 22.98 -0.54
C GLU A 232 2.72 22.49 -1.99
N LEU A 233 2.01 23.24 -2.82
CA LEU A 233 1.95 22.98 -4.25
C LEU A 233 3.36 23.01 -4.88
N GLU A 234 4.23 23.91 -4.45
CA GLU A 234 5.60 24.00 -4.94
C GLU A 234 6.39 22.72 -4.68
N THR A 235 6.37 22.21 -3.44
CA THR A 235 7.05 20.97 -3.07
C THR A 235 6.54 19.78 -3.88
N MET A 236 5.23 19.70 -4.08
CA MET A 236 4.63 18.64 -4.90
C MET A 236 5.04 18.75 -6.37
N LEU A 237 5.00 19.94 -6.96
CA LEU A 237 5.42 20.14 -8.36
C LEU A 237 6.91 19.83 -8.54
N ARG A 238 7.77 20.29 -7.65
CA ARG A 238 9.22 19.98 -7.68
C ARG A 238 9.47 18.48 -7.52
N GLY A 239 8.73 17.82 -6.65
CA GLY A 239 8.90 16.39 -6.35
C GLY A 239 8.33 15.45 -7.40
N ILE A 240 7.34 15.88 -8.18
CA ILE A 240 6.66 15.01 -9.16
C ILE A 240 6.91 15.46 -10.59
N CYS A 241 6.92 16.77 -10.88
CA CYS A 241 7.01 17.30 -12.22
C CYS A 241 8.46 17.58 -12.68
N GLU A 242 9.48 17.33 -11.85
CA GLU A 242 10.86 17.23 -12.34
C GLU A 242 10.90 16.11 -13.40
N LYS A 243 11.46 16.37 -14.58
CA LYS A 243 11.32 15.53 -15.77
C LYS A 243 11.72 14.06 -15.52
N LYS A 244 12.86 13.86 -14.86
CA LYS A 244 13.36 12.51 -14.53
C LYS A 244 12.47 11.79 -13.54
N THR A 245 12.05 12.50 -12.49
CA THR A 245 11.13 11.99 -11.47
C THR A 245 9.76 11.67 -12.07
N PHE A 246 9.24 12.55 -12.93
CA PHE A 246 7.96 12.32 -13.62
C PHE A 246 7.97 11.03 -14.43
N LEU A 247 9.02 10.82 -15.22
CA LEU A 247 9.16 9.61 -16.03
C LEU A 247 9.40 8.36 -15.18
N ASP A 248 10.18 8.47 -14.11
CA ASP A 248 10.42 7.36 -13.20
C ASP A 248 9.13 6.93 -12.48
N LEU A 249 8.33 7.90 -12.02
CA LEU A 249 7.00 7.63 -11.45
C LEU A 249 6.10 6.93 -12.46
N LEU A 250 6.06 7.42 -13.70
CA LEU A 250 5.26 6.87 -14.76
C LEU A 250 5.67 5.44 -15.13
N GLU A 251 6.97 5.16 -15.21
CA GLU A 251 7.50 3.85 -15.60
C GLU A 251 7.42 2.80 -14.51
N ASN A 252 7.76 3.19 -13.25
CA ASN A 252 8.09 2.25 -12.20
C ASN A 252 7.18 2.32 -10.96
N PHE A 253 6.36 3.37 -10.79
CA PHE A 253 5.64 3.64 -9.55
C PHE A 253 4.12 3.77 -9.72
N ILE A 254 3.61 3.24 -10.83
CA ILE A 254 2.17 3.03 -11.06
C ILE A 254 1.90 1.54 -11.14
N LEU A 255 0.88 1.07 -10.43
CA LEU A 255 0.38 -0.31 -10.46
C LEU A 255 -1.12 -0.31 -10.75
N TYR A 256 -1.59 -1.40 -11.35
CA TYR A 256 -3.00 -1.75 -11.44
C TYR A 256 -3.22 -3.01 -10.63
N ASP A 257 -3.94 -2.88 -9.53
CA ASP A 257 -4.27 -3.97 -8.62
C ASP A 257 -5.66 -4.51 -8.95
N HIS A 258 -5.73 -5.79 -9.30
CA HIS A 258 -6.95 -6.50 -9.68
C HIS A 258 -7.62 -7.24 -8.52
N SER A 259 -7.28 -6.92 -7.27
CA SER A 259 -7.86 -7.56 -6.10
C SER A 259 -9.36 -7.32 -5.97
N GLY A 260 -10.07 -8.29 -5.41
CA GLY A 260 -11.50 -8.16 -5.11
C GLY A 260 -12.42 -7.95 -6.32
N GLY A 261 -12.00 -8.35 -7.52
CA GLY A 261 -12.79 -8.26 -8.76
C GLY A 261 -12.94 -6.82 -9.30
N ARG A 262 -12.14 -5.88 -8.82
CA ARG A 262 -12.08 -4.50 -9.28
C ARG A 262 -10.63 -4.13 -9.60
N THR A 263 -10.44 -3.29 -10.61
CA THR A 263 -9.14 -2.72 -10.90
C THR A 263 -8.98 -1.41 -10.17
N THR A 264 -7.93 -1.29 -9.37
CA THR A 264 -7.54 -0.06 -8.67
C THR A 264 -6.19 0.39 -9.18
N LYS A 265 -6.09 1.63 -9.62
CA LYS A 265 -4.83 2.25 -10.00
C LYS A 265 -4.15 2.84 -8.79
N ILE A 266 -2.88 2.48 -8.58
CA ILE A 266 -2.09 2.86 -7.39
C ILE A 266 -0.87 3.64 -7.86
N LEU A 267 -0.64 4.81 -7.26
CA LEU A 267 0.60 5.57 -7.34
C LEU A 267 1.37 5.41 -6.03
N ALA A 268 2.67 5.22 -6.12
CA ALA A 268 3.52 5.19 -4.92
C ALA A 268 3.39 6.49 -4.12
N ARG A 269 3.30 6.36 -2.80
CA ARG A 269 3.36 7.50 -1.88
C ARG A 269 4.78 8.06 -1.81
N ASN A 270 4.92 9.30 -1.34
CA ASN A 270 6.22 9.98 -1.27
C ASN A 270 7.30 9.15 -0.55
N HIS A 271 7.00 8.59 0.63
CA HIS A 271 7.95 7.74 1.36
C HIS A 271 8.30 6.43 0.63
N GLN A 272 7.33 5.85 -0.10
CA GLN A 272 7.58 4.65 -0.90
C GLN A 272 8.51 4.95 -2.08
N TYR A 273 8.27 6.07 -2.78
CA TYR A 273 9.12 6.51 -3.88
C TYR A 273 10.57 6.74 -3.43
N LEU A 274 10.75 7.50 -2.35
CA LEU A 274 12.07 7.80 -1.81
C LEU A 274 12.78 6.52 -1.34
N GLY A 275 12.12 5.72 -0.49
CA GLY A 275 12.71 4.50 0.05
C GLY A 275 13.04 3.47 -1.01
N VAL A 276 12.17 3.24 -2.00
CA VAL A 276 12.44 2.31 -3.10
C VAL A 276 13.62 2.78 -3.94
N ASN A 277 13.78 4.09 -4.17
CA ASN A 277 14.93 4.62 -4.90
C ASN A 277 16.24 4.46 -4.13
N GLU A 278 16.23 4.63 -2.81
CA GLU A 278 17.38 4.30 -1.96
C GLU A 278 17.73 2.81 -2.02
N ALA A 279 16.72 1.92 -2.02
CA ALA A 279 16.94 0.48 -2.17
C ALA A 279 17.53 0.11 -3.54
N VAL A 280 17.05 0.75 -4.60
CA VAL A 280 17.59 0.54 -5.95
C VAL A 280 19.05 1.00 -6.03
N SER A 281 19.38 2.15 -5.42
CA SER A 281 20.76 2.65 -5.31
C SER A 281 21.65 1.70 -4.49
N ALA A 282 21.12 1.17 -3.39
CA ALA A 282 21.83 0.18 -2.58
C ALA A 282 22.08 -1.13 -3.38
N TYR A 283 21.08 -1.59 -4.16
CA TYR A 283 21.23 -2.76 -5.02
C TYR A 283 22.23 -2.54 -6.16
N GLU A 284 22.29 -1.36 -6.73
CA GLU A 284 23.31 -0.99 -7.73
C GLU A 284 24.73 -1.17 -7.16
N ASN A 285 24.90 -0.80 -5.89
CA ASN A 285 26.17 -0.91 -5.16
C ASN A 285 26.31 -2.21 -4.32
N ARG A 286 25.52 -3.26 -4.59
CA ARG A 286 25.41 -4.48 -3.77
C ARG A 286 26.75 -5.19 -3.51
N LYS A 287 27.65 -5.17 -4.47
CA LYS A 287 28.99 -5.77 -4.32
C LYS A 287 29.85 -5.07 -3.27
N LEU A 288 29.73 -3.72 -3.17
CA LEU A 288 30.45 -2.92 -2.19
C LEU A 288 29.85 -3.07 -0.78
N LYS A 289 28.60 -3.48 -0.70
CA LYS A 289 27.86 -3.66 0.56
C LYS A 289 27.83 -5.11 1.04
N ASP A 290 28.57 -6.00 0.39
CA ASP A 290 28.63 -7.43 0.71
C ASP A 290 27.22 -8.06 0.77
N GLY A 291 26.35 -7.66 -0.16
CA GLY A 291 24.95 -8.08 -0.24
C GLY A 291 24.03 -7.54 0.88
N ARG A 292 24.54 -6.83 1.87
CA ARG A 292 23.75 -6.22 2.95
C ARG A 292 23.26 -4.84 2.54
N LEU A 293 22.08 -4.78 1.96
CA LEU A 293 21.60 -3.53 1.35
C LEU A 293 21.03 -2.55 2.36
N GLY A 294 20.35 -3.05 3.40
CA GLY A 294 19.80 -2.26 4.49
C GLY A 294 18.40 -2.69 4.92
N VAL A 295 17.81 -1.93 5.83
CA VAL A 295 16.50 -2.17 6.43
C VAL A 295 15.54 -1.04 6.09
N PHE A 296 14.35 -1.41 5.59
CA PHE A 296 13.18 -0.57 5.48
C PHE A 296 12.42 -0.62 6.80
N TRP A 297 12.54 0.41 7.61
CA TRP A 297 11.65 0.58 8.75
C TRP A 297 10.49 1.48 8.35
N HIS A 298 9.41 0.87 7.92
CA HIS A 298 8.18 1.54 7.59
C HIS A 298 7.06 0.98 8.48
N THR A 299 6.42 1.85 9.26
CA THR A 299 5.38 1.46 10.22
C THR A 299 4.27 0.63 9.57
N GLN A 300 3.56 -0.12 10.38
CA GLN A 300 2.44 -0.94 9.94
C GLN A 300 1.36 -0.06 9.26
N GLY A 301 0.74 -0.55 8.18
CA GLY A 301 -0.22 0.24 7.39
C GLY A 301 0.40 1.23 6.39
N SER A 302 1.72 1.38 6.32
CA SER A 302 2.43 2.26 5.38
C SER A 302 2.46 1.77 3.92
N GLY A 303 2.01 0.53 3.66
CA GLY A 303 2.01 -0.08 2.33
C GLY A 303 3.32 -0.80 1.97
N LYS A 304 4.00 -1.44 2.92
CA LYS A 304 5.26 -2.20 2.70
C LYS A 304 5.18 -3.21 1.56
N SER A 305 4.07 -3.96 1.44
CA SER A 305 3.89 -4.94 0.37
C SER A 305 3.94 -4.29 -1.01
N TYR A 306 3.30 -3.12 -1.20
CA TYR A 306 3.41 -2.36 -2.46
C TYR A 306 4.83 -1.80 -2.67
N SER A 307 5.54 -1.41 -1.60
CA SER A 307 6.95 -1.00 -1.72
C SER A 307 7.82 -2.15 -2.25
N MET A 308 7.58 -3.39 -1.81
CA MET A 308 8.25 -4.59 -2.35
C MET A 308 7.90 -4.80 -3.83
N VAL A 309 6.64 -4.62 -4.23
CA VAL A 309 6.19 -4.73 -5.63
C VAL A 309 6.87 -3.68 -6.51
N PHE A 310 6.89 -2.41 -6.09
CA PHE A 310 7.57 -1.32 -6.81
C PHE A 310 9.07 -1.60 -6.94
N LEU A 311 9.72 -2.03 -5.86
CA LEU A 311 11.14 -2.36 -5.86
C LEU A 311 11.45 -3.51 -6.83
N ALA A 312 10.68 -4.59 -6.75
CA ALA A 312 10.82 -5.76 -7.61
C ALA A 312 10.64 -5.39 -9.09
N GLN A 313 9.60 -4.62 -9.40
CA GLN A 313 9.32 -4.13 -10.75
C GLN A 313 10.49 -3.29 -11.29
N LYS A 314 10.97 -2.33 -10.51
CA LYS A 314 12.02 -1.41 -10.92
C LYS A 314 13.37 -2.12 -11.09
N ILE A 315 13.74 -3.01 -10.18
CA ILE A 315 14.98 -3.79 -10.29
C ILE A 315 14.96 -4.65 -11.53
N ARG A 316 13.88 -5.36 -11.80
CA ARG A 316 13.78 -6.23 -12.98
C ARG A 316 13.80 -5.45 -14.31
N ARG A 317 13.43 -4.18 -14.32
CA ARG A 317 13.52 -3.30 -15.51
C ARG A 317 14.88 -2.65 -15.65
N LYS A 318 15.44 -2.16 -14.56
CA LYS A 318 16.68 -1.36 -14.59
C LYS A 318 17.92 -2.23 -14.78
N PHE A 319 17.95 -3.44 -14.24
CA PHE A 319 19.15 -4.28 -14.24
C PHE A 319 18.99 -5.47 -15.19
N ALA A 320 20.02 -5.66 -16.05
CA ALA A 320 20.11 -6.84 -16.92
C ALA A 320 20.37 -8.10 -16.10
N GLY A 321 20.13 -9.28 -16.68
CA GLY A 321 20.44 -10.57 -16.05
C GLY A 321 19.26 -11.21 -15.30
N SER A 322 18.08 -10.60 -15.33
CA SER A 322 16.84 -11.16 -14.75
C SER A 322 17.02 -11.73 -13.33
N PRO A 323 17.32 -10.90 -12.33
CA PRO A 323 17.56 -11.38 -10.98
C PRO A 323 16.35 -12.15 -10.43
N THR A 324 16.61 -13.24 -9.71
CA THR A 324 15.58 -13.93 -8.92
C THR A 324 15.27 -13.12 -7.68
N ILE A 325 14.00 -12.81 -7.46
CA ILE A 325 13.54 -12.11 -6.26
C ILE A 325 12.91 -13.14 -5.32
N VAL A 326 13.50 -13.31 -4.13
CA VAL A 326 13.02 -14.19 -3.07
C VAL A 326 12.31 -13.32 -2.04
N VAL A 327 11.01 -13.54 -1.86
CA VAL A 327 10.23 -12.90 -0.81
C VAL A 327 10.12 -13.85 0.36
N LEU A 328 10.63 -13.42 1.50
CA LEU A 328 10.77 -14.21 2.70
C LEU A 328 9.85 -13.67 3.79
N THR A 329 9.04 -14.56 4.37
CA THR A 329 8.11 -14.23 5.46
C THR A 329 8.25 -15.26 6.59
N ASP A 330 7.64 -14.96 7.73
CA ASP A 330 7.63 -15.88 8.89
C ASP A 330 6.34 -16.71 9.00
N ARG A 331 5.26 -16.30 8.32
CA ARG A 331 3.92 -16.94 8.38
C ARG A 331 3.34 -17.23 7.02
N ASP A 332 2.63 -18.35 6.91
CA ASP A 332 1.96 -18.76 5.66
C ASP A 332 0.91 -17.74 5.19
N GLU A 333 0.17 -17.11 6.10
CA GLU A 333 -0.84 -16.10 5.78
C GLU A 333 -0.21 -14.88 5.13
N LEU A 334 0.87 -14.34 5.71
CA LEU A 334 1.63 -13.22 5.13
C LEU A 334 2.26 -13.59 3.80
N ASN A 335 2.80 -14.82 3.70
CA ASN A 335 3.38 -15.32 2.46
C ASN A 335 2.36 -15.34 1.32
N ARG A 336 1.15 -15.82 1.59
CA ARG A 336 0.04 -15.79 0.62
C ARG A 336 -0.39 -14.37 0.31
N GLN A 337 -0.60 -13.54 1.31
CA GLN A 337 -1.03 -12.15 1.12
C GLN A 337 -0.06 -11.37 0.23
N ILE A 338 1.26 -11.50 0.47
CA ILE A 338 2.26 -10.81 -0.35
C ILE A 338 2.31 -11.41 -1.75
N SER A 339 2.31 -12.75 -1.90
CA SER A 339 2.32 -13.39 -3.21
C SER A 339 1.09 -13.05 -4.05
N ASP A 340 -0.10 -12.96 -3.43
CA ASP A 340 -1.34 -12.52 -4.07
C ASP A 340 -1.24 -11.05 -4.50
N THR A 341 -0.60 -10.19 -3.70
CA THR A 341 -0.35 -8.78 -4.07
C THR A 341 0.50 -8.70 -5.33
N PHE A 342 1.57 -9.50 -5.43
CA PHE A 342 2.41 -9.57 -6.64
C PHE A 342 1.63 -10.09 -7.86
N GLU A 343 0.76 -11.11 -7.68
CA GLU A 343 -0.12 -11.62 -8.74
C GLU A 343 -1.11 -10.55 -9.19
N ASN A 344 -1.84 -9.96 -8.26
CA ASN A 344 -2.87 -8.96 -8.54
C ASN A 344 -2.31 -7.71 -9.22
N CYS A 345 -1.07 -7.34 -8.91
CA CYS A 345 -0.36 -6.25 -9.59
C CYS A 345 0.30 -6.66 -10.93
N GLY A 346 0.10 -7.89 -11.40
CA GLY A 346 0.54 -8.36 -12.71
C GLY A 346 2.03 -8.70 -12.82
N LEU A 347 2.81 -8.71 -11.71
CA LEU A 347 4.25 -9.00 -11.76
C LEU A 347 4.56 -10.46 -12.08
N LEU A 348 3.66 -11.37 -11.78
CA LEU A 348 3.81 -12.80 -12.05
C LEU A 348 3.36 -13.20 -13.46
N GLY A 349 2.94 -12.23 -14.29
CA GLY A 349 2.41 -12.46 -15.62
C GLY A 349 1.11 -13.26 -15.57
N LYS A 350 1.02 -14.33 -16.39
CA LYS A 350 -0.15 -15.24 -16.41
C LYS A 350 -0.03 -16.42 -15.43
N THR A 351 1.06 -16.48 -14.67
CA THR A 351 1.36 -17.60 -13.77
C THR A 351 0.76 -17.31 -12.40
N LYS A 352 0.10 -18.30 -11.80
CA LYS A 352 -0.49 -18.18 -10.47
C LYS A 352 0.59 -18.10 -9.38
N ALA A 353 0.35 -17.30 -8.34
CA ALA A 353 1.26 -17.13 -7.19
C ALA A 353 1.66 -18.45 -6.56
N SER A 354 0.73 -19.42 -6.48
CA SER A 354 0.96 -20.75 -5.91
C SER A 354 2.12 -21.52 -6.55
N GLN A 355 2.44 -21.27 -7.82
CA GLN A 355 3.57 -21.93 -8.51
C GLN A 355 4.94 -21.38 -8.07
N PHE A 356 4.96 -20.15 -7.56
CA PHE A 356 6.18 -19.50 -7.05
C PHE A 356 6.40 -19.75 -5.56
N ILE A 357 5.38 -20.24 -4.83
CA ILE A 357 5.51 -20.56 -3.41
C ILE A 357 6.30 -21.88 -3.25
N ALA A 358 7.35 -21.86 -2.43
CA ALA A 358 8.09 -23.07 -2.09
C ALA A 358 7.26 -23.91 -1.10
N SER A 359 7.00 -25.17 -1.42
CA SER A 359 6.20 -26.09 -0.59
C SER A 359 6.99 -26.69 0.58
N SER A 360 8.29 -26.89 0.40
CA SER A 360 9.21 -27.49 1.38
C SER A 360 10.63 -26.92 1.23
N GLY A 361 11.53 -27.23 2.16
CA GLY A 361 12.94 -26.87 2.04
C GLY A 361 13.59 -27.48 0.79
N THR A 362 13.30 -28.74 0.46
CA THR A 362 13.78 -29.38 -0.76
C THR A 362 13.26 -28.71 -2.03
N ASP A 363 11.99 -28.31 -2.05
CA ASP A 363 11.41 -27.57 -3.16
C ASP A 363 12.03 -26.17 -3.29
N LEU A 364 12.32 -25.52 -2.16
CA LEU A 364 13.03 -24.24 -2.13
C LEU A 364 14.41 -24.35 -2.81
N VAL A 365 15.23 -25.35 -2.43
CA VAL A 365 16.53 -25.59 -3.04
C VAL A 365 16.40 -25.81 -4.54
N LYS A 366 15.47 -26.68 -4.96
CA LYS A 366 15.20 -26.93 -6.39
C LYS A 366 14.82 -25.68 -7.15
N LYS A 367 13.97 -24.82 -6.58
CA LYS A 367 13.59 -23.54 -7.20
C LYS A 367 14.80 -22.60 -7.31
N LEU A 368 15.61 -22.49 -6.26
CA LEU A 368 16.78 -21.60 -6.21
C LEU A 368 17.93 -22.06 -7.14
N GLN A 369 18.04 -23.34 -7.44
CA GLN A 369 18.98 -23.86 -8.43
C GLN A 369 18.57 -23.55 -9.87
N GLY A 370 17.28 -23.26 -10.10
CA GLY A 370 16.77 -22.72 -11.36
C GLY A 370 17.01 -21.22 -11.47
N ASN A 371 16.37 -20.59 -12.47
CA ASN A 371 16.31 -19.13 -12.59
C ASN A 371 14.85 -18.67 -12.63
N PRO A 372 14.08 -18.85 -11.55
CA PRO A 372 12.71 -18.34 -11.49
C PRO A 372 12.72 -16.84 -11.31
N SER A 373 11.70 -16.15 -11.84
CA SER A 373 11.56 -14.69 -11.62
C SER A 373 11.33 -14.35 -10.15
N PHE A 374 10.56 -15.21 -9.45
CA PHE A 374 10.18 -15.02 -8.06
C PHE A 374 10.19 -16.35 -7.31
N VAL A 375 10.45 -16.28 -6.00
CA VAL A 375 10.24 -17.37 -5.05
C VAL A 375 9.63 -16.76 -3.79
N PHE A 376 8.48 -17.27 -3.36
CA PHE A 376 7.87 -16.91 -2.08
C PHE A 376 8.08 -18.07 -1.10
N THR A 377 8.59 -17.77 0.09
CA THR A 377 8.96 -18.81 1.04
C THR A 377 8.90 -18.36 2.48
N LEU A 378 8.79 -19.31 3.39
CA LEU A 378 8.93 -19.09 4.82
C LEU A 378 10.38 -19.21 5.26
N ILE A 379 10.79 -18.44 6.27
CA ILE A 379 12.14 -18.50 6.84
C ILE A 379 12.46 -19.91 7.39
N GLN A 380 11.46 -20.60 7.96
CA GLN A 380 11.61 -21.95 8.51
C GLN A 380 12.03 -22.98 7.45
N LYS A 381 11.78 -22.73 6.18
CA LYS A 381 12.20 -23.61 5.08
C LYS A 381 13.70 -23.57 4.80
N PHE A 382 14.42 -22.60 5.40
CA PHE A 382 15.88 -22.58 5.44
C PHE A 382 16.48 -23.44 6.57
N ASN A 383 15.68 -24.27 7.25
CA ASN A 383 16.20 -25.28 8.19
C ASN A 383 16.89 -26.42 7.44
N LEU A 384 18.00 -26.10 6.76
CA LEU A 384 18.75 -26.96 5.85
C LEU A 384 20.26 -26.88 6.16
N PRO A 385 20.70 -27.23 7.39
CA PRO A 385 22.10 -27.01 7.81
C PRO A 385 23.13 -27.83 7.07
N LYS A 386 22.72 -28.89 6.34
CA LYS A 386 23.62 -29.82 5.62
C LYS A 386 23.62 -29.59 4.10
N GLU A 387 22.76 -28.66 3.58
CA GLU A 387 22.73 -28.40 2.15
C GLU A 387 23.97 -27.57 1.75
N PRO A 388 24.61 -27.91 0.63
CA PRO A 388 25.76 -27.16 0.13
C PRO A 388 25.32 -25.77 -0.35
N PRO A 389 26.21 -24.77 -0.29
CA PRO A 389 25.95 -23.44 -0.83
C PRO A 389 25.56 -23.47 -2.31
N ILE A 390 24.61 -22.67 -2.70
CA ILE A 390 24.18 -22.47 -4.08
C ILE A 390 24.84 -21.19 -4.62
N TYR A 391 25.53 -21.31 -5.76
CA TYR A 391 26.18 -20.24 -6.50
C TYR A 391 25.50 -20.09 -7.88
N PRO A 392 24.37 -19.42 -7.99
CA PRO A 392 23.70 -19.26 -9.27
C PRO A 392 24.46 -18.32 -10.20
N ASP A 393 24.32 -18.51 -11.50
CA ASP A 393 24.90 -17.64 -12.54
C ASP A 393 24.18 -16.28 -12.67
N HIS A 394 23.17 -16.05 -11.84
CA HIS A 394 22.36 -14.84 -11.81
C HIS A 394 22.25 -14.27 -10.40
N ASP A 395 21.93 -12.98 -10.30
CA ASP A 395 21.75 -12.32 -9.01
C ASP A 395 20.49 -12.83 -8.29
N ILE A 396 20.59 -13.00 -6.98
CA ILE A 396 19.45 -13.25 -6.10
C ILE A 396 19.29 -12.04 -5.18
N LEU A 397 18.05 -11.50 -5.10
CA LEU A 397 17.67 -10.48 -4.15
C LEU A 397 16.62 -11.04 -3.19
N ILE A 398 16.94 -11.03 -1.90
CA ILE A 398 16.04 -11.46 -0.83
C ILE A 398 15.36 -10.21 -0.24
N LEU A 399 14.03 -10.20 -0.25
CA LEU A 399 13.17 -9.23 0.42
C LEU A 399 12.54 -9.93 1.63
N SER A 400 13.00 -9.63 2.83
CA SER A 400 12.54 -10.26 4.06
C SER A 400 11.52 -9.40 4.76
N ASP A 401 10.29 -9.87 4.90
CA ASP A 401 9.27 -9.19 5.70
C ASP A 401 9.44 -9.53 7.19
N GLU A 402 9.08 -8.59 8.07
CA GLU A 402 9.22 -8.68 9.53
C GLU A 402 10.63 -9.10 9.99
N ALA A 403 11.65 -8.42 9.43
CA ALA A 403 13.07 -8.77 9.59
C ALA A 403 13.60 -8.75 11.05
N HIS A 404 12.86 -8.17 11.99
CA HIS A 404 13.25 -7.98 13.39
C HIS A 404 12.99 -9.18 14.31
N ARG A 405 12.32 -10.25 13.84
CA ARG A 405 11.89 -11.35 14.70
C ARG A 405 13.03 -12.26 15.10
N SER A 406 13.05 -12.65 16.38
CA SER A 406 14.10 -13.44 17.04
C SER A 406 14.37 -14.84 16.45
N GLN A 407 13.41 -15.39 15.69
CA GLN A 407 13.56 -16.67 14.99
C GLN A 407 14.57 -16.64 13.83
N TYR A 408 14.99 -15.44 13.42
CA TYR A 408 15.93 -15.29 12.31
C TYR A 408 17.37 -15.73 12.60
N GLY A 409 17.79 -15.93 13.86
CA GLY A 409 19.17 -16.24 14.20
C GLY A 409 19.73 -17.46 13.44
N ILE A 410 19.22 -18.66 13.72
CA ILE A 410 19.72 -19.91 13.11
C ILE A 410 19.30 -19.98 11.63
N PHE A 411 18.07 -19.60 11.31
CA PHE A 411 17.57 -19.66 9.93
C PHE A 411 18.23 -18.61 9.03
N ALA A 412 18.56 -17.43 9.58
CA ALA A 412 19.32 -16.41 8.87
C ALA A 412 20.75 -16.90 8.56
N ASP A 413 21.40 -17.56 9.51
CA ASP A 413 22.73 -18.16 9.27
C ASP A 413 22.67 -19.26 8.21
N ASN A 414 21.64 -20.12 8.23
CA ASN A 414 21.42 -21.15 7.20
C ASN A 414 21.11 -20.52 5.84
N MET A 415 20.32 -19.44 5.79
CA MET A 415 20.04 -18.70 4.55
C MET A 415 21.31 -18.07 3.98
N MET A 416 22.14 -17.45 4.81
CA MET A 416 23.43 -16.88 4.39
C MET A 416 24.41 -17.96 3.94
N HIS A 417 24.39 -19.14 4.59
CA HIS A 417 25.19 -20.30 4.18
C HIS A 417 24.72 -20.83 2.81
N LEU A 418 23.41 -21.01 2.63
CA LEU A 418 22.84 -21.53 1.38
C LEU A 418 23.01 -20.57 0.20
N LEU A 419 22.88 -19.26 0.44
CA LEU A 419 22.91 -18.20 -0.57
C LEU A 419 23.97 -17.12 -0.23
N PRO A 420 25.26 -17.44 -0.25
CA PRO A 420 26.31 -16.53 0.23
C PRO A 420 26.46 -15.27 -0.61
N THR A 421 26.09 -15.30 -1.89
CA THR A 421 26.18 -14.17 -2.83
C THR A 421 24.89 -13.34 -2.95
N ALA A 422 23.80 -13.76 -2.29
CA ALA A 422 22.52 -13.07 -2.38
C ALA A 422 22.55 -11.70 -1.72
N SER A 423 21.91 -10.72 -2.38
CA SER A 423 21.62 -9.41 -1.81
C SER A 423 20.39 -9.48 -0.91
N ARG A 424 20.36 -8.72 0.18
CA ARG A 424 19.34 -8.81 1.22
C ARG A 424 18.83 -7.43 1.63
N ILE A 425 17.51 -7.29 1.69
CA ILE A 425 16.80 -6.11 2.24
C ILE A 425 15.80 -6.61 3.27
N GLY A 426 15.86 -6.04 4.48
CA GLY A 426 14.86 -6.29 5.52
C GLY A 426 13.75 -5.27 5.47
N PHE A 427 12.50 -5.70 5.61
CA PHE A 427 11.32 -4.86 5.82
C PHE A 427 10.79 -5.09 7.23
N THR A 428 10.48 -4.03 7.96
CA THR A 428 9.96 -4.14 9.33
C THR A 428 8.98 -3.02 9.65
N GLY A 429 8.00 -3.32 10.47
CA GLY A 429 7.06 -2.32 11.03
C GLY A 429 7.55 -1.68 12.32
N THR A 430 8.56 -2.26 12.98
CA THR A 430 9.10 -1.83 14.27
C THR A 430 10.55 -1.36 14.12
N PRO A 431 11.02 -0.44 14.98
CA PRO A 431 12.42 -0.04 14.99
C PRO A 431 13.34 -1.20 15.39
N LEU A 432 14.57 -1.16 14.89
CA LEU A 432 15.63 -2.01 15.43
C LEU A 432 15.94 -1.56 16.85
N LEU A 433 15.82 -2.46 17.80
CA LEU A 433 16.23 -2.19 19.17
C LEU A 433 17.77 -2.12 19.25
N ALA A 434 18.30 -1.45 20.29
CA ALA A 434 19.75 -1.28 20.47
C ALA A 434 20.53 -2.61 20.50
N ASP A 435 19.87 -3.71 20.85
CA ASP A 435 20.43 -5.04 20.98
C ASP A 435 20.14 -5.96 19.75
N ASP A 436 19.51 -5.44 18.69
CA ASP A 436 19.17 -6.24 17.49
C ASP A 436 20.38 -6.36 16.53
N HIS A 437 21.46 -6.91 17.06
CA HIS A 437 22.69 -7.16 16.29
C HIS A 437 22.52 -8.18 15.16
N ILE A 438 21.49 -9.05 15.23
CA ILE A 438 21.25 -10.08 14.22
C ILE A 438 20.69 -9.43 12.95
N THR A 439 19.70 -8.55 13.07
CA THR A 439 19.11 -7.88 11.92
C THR A 439 20.13 -6.96 11.24
N GLU A 440 20.90 -6.19 12.02
CA GLU A 440 21.97 -5.33 11.49
C GLU A 440 23.08 -6.14 10.82
N ARG A 441 23.49 -7.27 11.40
CA ARG A 441 24.46 -8.19 10.79
C ARG A 441 23.97 -8.78 9.48
N THR A 442 22.68 -9.09 9.37
CA THR A 442 22.09 -9.77 8.22
C THR A 442 21.80 -8.80 7.08
N PHE A 443 21.25 -7.63 7.37
CA PHE A 443 20.73 -6.70 6.37
C PHE A 443 21.54 -5.40 6.29
N GLY A 444 22.23 -4.98 7.34
CA GLY A 444 22.87 -3.67 7.48
C GLY A 444 21.97 -2.68 8.21
N GLY A 445 22.40 -1.39 8.26
CA GLY A 445 21.65 -0.32 8.90
C GLY A 445 20.39 0.10 8.15
N TYR A 446 19.73 1.14 8.65
CA TYR A 446 18.53 1.68 8.01
C TYR A 446 18.80 2.20 6.60
N LEU A 447 17.93 1.82 5.68
CA LEU A 447 17.88 2.26 4.30
C LEU A 447 16.85 3.38 4.11
N SER A 448 15.68 3.20 4.71
CA SER A 448 14.59 4.18 4.72
C SER A 448 13.84 4.07 6.04
N VAL A 449 13.42 5.23 6.58
CA VAL A 449 12.68 5.30 7.84
C VAL A 449 11.39 6.07 7.64
N TYR A 450 10.27 5.37 7.81
CA TYR A 450 8.93 5.95 7.84
C TYR A 450 8.26 5.53 9.15
N ASP A 451 8.58 6.25 10.20
CA ASP A 451 8.15 5.94 11.55
C ASP A 451 6.65 6.25 11.79
N PHE A 452 6.18 5.87 12.95
CA PHE A 452 4.78 6.06 13.34
C PHE A 452 4.38 7.55 13.35
N LYS A 453 5.28 8.44 13.79
CA LYS A 453 5.01 9.88 13.84
C LYS A 453 4.77 10.44 12.43
N ARG A 454 5.68 10.14 11.48
CA ARG A 454 5.53 10.54 10.08
C ARG A 454 4.26 9.97 9.45
N ALA A 455 3.92 8.72 9.77
CA ALA A 455 2.74 8.07 9.23
C ALA A 455 1.43 8.71 9.72
N VAL A 456 1.38 9.16 10.97
CA VAL A 456 0.24 9.92 11.52
C VAL A 456 0.17 11.32 10.90
N GLU A 457 1.30 12.03 10.79
CA GLU A 457 1.39 13.35 10.17
C GLU A 457 0.95 13.34 8.68
N ASP A 458 1.20 12.23 7.98
CA ASP A 458 0.83 12.02 6.59
C ASP A 458 -0.61 11.45 6.43
N GLY A 459 -1.32 11.20 7.52
CA GLY A 459 -2.65 10.56 7.49
C GLY A 459 -2.64 9.12 6.95
N ALA A 460 -1.48 8.47 6.92
CA ALA A 460 -1.35 7.08 6.49
C ALA A 460 -1.81 6.09 7.55
N THR A 461 -1.69 6.49 8.83
CA THR A 461 -2.20 5.77 10.00
C THR A 461 -2.94 6.74 10.92
N VAL A 462 -3.74 6.20 11.84
CA VAL A 462 -4.43 7.00 12.85
C VAL A 462 -3.56 7.15 14.10
N PRO A 463 -3.70 8.24 14.86
CA PRO A 463 -3.01 8.38 16.14
C PRO A 463 -3.47 7.31 17.12
N LEU A 464 -2.52 6.81 17.93
CA LEU A 464 -2.81 5.89 19.02
C LEU A 464 -2.93 6.67 20.33
N TYR A 465 -3.98 6.38 21.09
CA TYR A 465 -4.18 6.89 22.43
C TYR A 465 -3.98 5.73 23.41
N TYR A 466 -2.99 5.87 24.27
CA TYR A 466 -2.70 4.88 25.31
C TYR A 466 -3.39 5.29 26.60
N GLU A 467 -4.23 4.39 27.16
CA GLU A 467 -4.82 4.53 28.48
C GLU A 467 -4.37 3.39 29.37
N ASN A 468 -3.59 3.70 30.41
CA ASN A 468 -3.23 2.73 31.43
C ASN A 468 -4.39 2.56 32.42
N ARG A 469 -5.00 1.38 32.43
CA ARG A 469 -6.10 1.02 33.35
C ARG A 469 -5.66 0.08 34.48
N ALA A 470 -4.36 -0.22 34.59
CA ALA A 470 -3.83 -1.13 35.60
C ALA A 470 -4.13 -0.65 37.03
N ASP A 471 -4.08 0.65 37.27
CA ASP A 471 -4.36 1.24 38.61
C ASP A 471 -5.81 1.05 39.05
N LYS A 472 -6.75 0.91 38.11
CA LYS A 472 -8.16 0.64 38.38
C LYS A 472 -8.45 -0.84 38.74
N ILE A 473 -7.52 -1.72 38.41
CA ILE A 473 -7.64 -3.18 38.54
C ILE A 473 -6.76 -3.69 39.70
N ALA A 474 -6.20 -2.79 40.50
CA ALA A 474 -5.14 -2.98 41.46
C ALA A 474 -5.21 -4.28 42.25
N GLN A 475 -4.12 -5.04 42.20
CA GLN A 475 -3.51 -5.77 43.33
C GLN A 475 -2.10 -6.32 43.05
N LEU A 476 -1.45 -5.94 41.94
CA LEU A 476 -0.11 -6.43 41.64
C LEU A 476 0.78 -5.30 41.09
N ASP A 477 1.29 -4.48 42.01
CA ASP A 477 2.37 -3.55 41.74
C ASP A 477 3.72 -4.30 41.66
N LYS A 478 4.08 -4.76 40.47
CA LYS A 478 5.48 -5.04 40.12
C LYS A 478 5.72 -4.66 38.66
N PRO A 479 6.24 -3.46 38.38
CA PRO A 479 6.60 -3.02 37.05
C PRO A 479 7.50 -4.00 36.27
N GLU A 480 8.35 -4.74 37.02
CA GLU A 480 9.23 -5.77 36.45
C GLU A 480 8.47 -6.97 35.84
N ILE A 481 7.33 -7.36 36.42
CA ILE A 481 6.51 -8.46 35.89
C ILE A 481 5.79 -8.02 34.62
N THR A 482 5.31 -6.78 34.55
CA THR A 482 4.61 -6.25 33.38
C THR A 482 5.59 -6.07 32.21
N GLY A 483 6.82 -5.61 32.44
CA GLY A 483 7.86 -5.51 31.42
C GLY A 483 8.23 -6.89 30.83
N ARG A 484 8.56 -7.86 31.68
CA ARG A 484 8.90 -9.22 31.26
C ARG A 484 7.77 -9.97 30.56
N ILE A 485 6.52 -9.61 30.83
CA ILE A 485 5.35 -10.18 30.15
C ILE A 485 5.13 -9.52 28.79
N LEU A 486 5.33 -8.22 28.68
CA LEU A 486 5.30 -7.53 27.38
C LEU A 486 6.40 -8.07 26.48
N ASP A 487 7.61 -8.25 26.99
CA ASP A 487 8.72 -8.87 26.28
C ASP A 487 8.38 -10.32 25.87
N ALA A 488 7.68 -11.08 26.74
CA ALA A 488 7.24 -12.43 26.43
C ALA A 488 6.05 -12.47 25.44
N ILE A 489 5.16 -11.49 25.45
CA ILE A 489 4.07 -11.34 24.47
C ILE A 489 4.62 -10.91 23.10
N GLU A 490 5.60 -10.02 23.07
CA GLU A 490 6.31 -9.65 21.83
C GLU A 490 7.14 -10.82 21.30
N ALA A 491 7.65 -11.69 22.18
CA ALA A 491 8.30 -12.95 21.82
C ALA A 491 7.33 -14.10 21.48
N ALA A 492 6.03 -13.92 21.65
CA ALA A 492 4.98 -14.96 21.57
C ALA A 492 4.62 -15.44 20.14
N ASP A 493 5.51 -15.28 19.18
CA ASP A 493 5.55 -16.10 17.95
C ASP A 493 6.47 -17.32 18.13
N LEU A 494 6.44 -17.89 19.28
CA LEU A 494 7.26 -19.02 19.68
C LEU A 494 6.76 -20.31 19.01
N ASP A 495 7.70 -21.17 18.59
CA ASP A 495 7.34 -22.52 18.24
C ASP A 495 6.79 -23.26 19.48
N PRO A 496 6.03 -24.38 19.32
CA PRO A 496 5.42 -25.10 20.45
C PRO A 496 6.39 -25.52 21.57
N SER A 497 7.66 -25.68 21.26
CA SER A 497 8.70 -26.07 22.25
C SER A 497 9.16 -24.88 23.09
N GLN A 498 9.11 -23.69 22.52
CA GLN A 498 9.44 -22.43 23.19
C GLN A 498 8.26 -21.93 24.03
N GLU A 499 7.01 -22.12 23.55
CA GLU A 499 5.80 -21.91 24.35
C GLU A 499 5.84 -22.76 25.64
N GLU A 500 6.16 -24.03 25.54
CA GLU A 500 6.26 -24.95 26.67
C GLU A 500 7.38 -24.57 27.67
N LYS A 501 8.48 -24.03 27.15
CA LYS A 501 9.59 -23.54 27.99
C LYS A 501 9.22 -22.24 28.71
N LEU A 502 8.55 -21.34 28.03
CA LEU A 502 8.05 -20.07 28.58
C LEU A 502 6.97 -20.34 29.64
N GLU A 503 6.03 -21.25 29.38
CA GLU A 503 5.01 -21.67 30.34
C GLU A 503 5.64 -22.23 31.61
N ARG A 504 6.74 -22.99 31.54
CA ARG A 504 7.45 -23.52 32.69
C ARG A 504 8.20 -22.44 33.47
N GLU A 505 8.85 -21.51 32.80
CA GLU A 505 9.56 -20.39 33.42
C GLU A 505 8.62 -19.40 34.14
N PHE A 506 7.46 -19.12 33.56
CA PHE A 506 6.50 -18.16 34.03
C PHE A 506 5.22 -18.77 34.65
N ALA A 507 5.22 -20.07 34.93
CA ALA A 507 4.03 -20.77 35.42
C ALA A 507 3.39 -20.11 36.67
N LYS A 508 4.20 -19.55 37.57
CA LYS A 508 3.69 -18.84 38.77
C LYS A 508 3.08 -17.49 38.41
N GLU A 509 3.72 -16.73 37.54
CA GLU A 509 3.26 -15.43 37.05
C GLU A 509 1.99 -15.60 36.20
N ILE A 510 1.93 -16.61 35.36
CA ILE A 510 0.75 -16.93 34.54
C ILE A 510 -0.45 -17.24 35.42
N HIS A 511 -0.26 -18.01 36.53
CA HIS A 511 -1.35 -18.31 37.47
C HIS A 511 -1.90 -17.05 38.14
N ILE A 512 -1.03 -16.12 38.52
CA ILE A 512 -1.45 -14.85 39.13
C ILE A 512 -2.21 -13.99 38.09
N LEU A 513 -1.69 -13.88 36.88
CA LEU A 513 -2.28 -13.07 35.84
C LEU A 513 -3.61 -13.62 35.32
N THR A 514 -3.78 -14.94 35.35
CA THR A 514 -5.01 -15.63 34.92
C THR A 514 -5.92 -16.00 36.07
N ALA A 515 -5.68 -15.47 37.29
CA ALA A 515 -6.55 -15.67 38.45
C ALA A 515 -7.98 -15.21 38.16
N ASP A 516 -8.96 -15.98 38.60
CA ASP A 516 -10.37 -15.77 38.25
C ASP A 516 -10.89 -14.38 38.64
N GLU A 517 -10.58 -13.92 39.86
CA GLU A 517 -10.97 -12.60 40.35
C GLU A 517 -10.41 -11.47 39.49
N ARG A 518 -9.14 -11.60 39.07
CA ARG A 518 -8.49 -10.62 38.23
C ARG A 518 -9.13 -10.58 36.82
N LEU A 519 -9.35 -11.73 36.22
CA LEU A 519 -9.99 -11.80 34.89
C LEU A 519 -11.42 -11.26 34.94
N ARG A 520 -12.19 -11.53 36.01
CA ARG A 520 -13.53 -10.98 36.20
C ARG A 520 -13.50 -9.46 36.35
N SER A 521 -12.54 -8.94 37.15
CA SER A 521 -12.35 -7.49 37.28
C SER A 521 -12.04 -6.81 35.96
N ILE A 522 -11.13 -7.38 35.16
CA ILE A 522 -10.80 -6.89 33.80
C ILE A 522 -12.03 -6.96 32.89
N ALA A 523 -12.78 -8.05 32.91
CA ALA A 523 -13.98 -8.20 32.08
C ALA A 523 -15.05 -7.16 32.42
N LYS A 524 -15.25 -6.89 33.70
CA LYS A 524 -16.19 -5.87 34.20
C LYS A 524 -15.75 -4.48 33.72
N ASP A 525 -14.48 -4.10 33.93
CA ASP A 525 -13.91 -2.82 33.51
C ASP A 525 -14.02 -2.65 31.97
N PHE A 526 -13.70 -3.69 31.22
CA PHE A 526 -13.85 -3.68 29.77
C PHE A 526 -15.28 -3.39 29.34
N VAL A 527 -16.28 -4.05 29.95
CA VAL A 527 -17.69 -3.86 29.59
C VAL A 527 -18.14 -2.44 29.93
N GLU A 528 -17.77 -1.90 31.06
CA GLU A 528 -18.08 -0.51 31.44
C GLU A 528 -17.46 0.46 30.46
N HIS A 529 -16.16 0.35 30.23
CA HIS A 529 -15.42 1.23 29.32
C HIS A 529 -15.92 1.15 27.87
N TYR A 530 -16.00 -0.04 27.30
CA TYR A 530 -16.38 -0.20 25.91
C TYR A 530 -17.85 0.14 25.65
N SER A 531 -18.74 -0.12 26.62
CA SER A 531 -20.13 0.33 26.48
C SER A 531 -20.28 1.86 26.51
N ASP A 532 -19.37 2.59 27.15
CA ASP A 532 -19.37 4.04 27.12
C ASP A 532 -18.79 4.60 25.82
N LEU A 533 -17.88 3.86 25.17
CA LEU A 533 -17.34 4.15 23.85
C LEU A 533 -18.19 3.60 22.69
N TRP A 534 -19.46 3.35 22.88
CA TRP A 534 -20.35 2.64 21.94
C TRP A 534 -20.43 3.23 20.51
N THR A 535 -20.01 4.49 20.31
CA THR A 535 -19.93 5.13 19.00
C THR A 535 -18.54 5.06 18.36
N SER A 536 -17.51 4.55 19.06
CA SER A 536 -16.11 4.70 18.66
C SER A 536 -15.53 3.52 17.86
N GLY A 537 -16.34 2.51 17.56
CA GLY A 537 -15.90 1.43 16.68
C GLY A 537 -15.81 0.05 17.33
N LYS A 538 -14.91 -0.82 16.81
CA LYS A 538 -14.77 -2.22 17.23
C LYS A 538 -13.65 -2.40 18.24
N ALA A 539 -13.72 -3.47 19.05
CA ALA A 539 -12.74 -3.78 20.07
C ALA A 539 -12.05 -5.13 19.81
N MET A 540 -10.73 -5.15 19.93
CA MET A 540 -9.94 -6.37 19.94
C MET A 540 -9.41 -6.60 21.35
N PHE A 541 -9.79 -7.72 21.96
CA PHE A 541 -9.34 -8.13 23.29
C PHE A 541 -8.22 -9.14 23.15
N VAL A 542 -7.00 -8.74 23.48
CA VAL A 542 -5.81 -9.61 23.37
C VAL A 542 -5.59 -10.34 24.68
N CYS A 543 -5.54 -11.66 24.62
CA CYS A 543 -5.39 -12.53 25.78
C CYS A 543 -4.02 -13.21 25.81
N LEU A 544 -3.54 -13.52 27.00
CA LEU A 544 -2.25 -14.14 27.25
C LEU A 544 -2.13 -15.55 26.63
N ASN A 545 -3.20 -16.35 26.71
CA ASN A 545 -3.27 -17.69 26.13
C ASN A 545 -4.69 -18.02 25.64
N LYS A 546 -4.82 -19.12 24.90
CA LYS A 546 -6.07 -19.55 24.27
C LYS A 546 -7.19 -19.87 25.27
N VAL A 547 -6.85 -20.47 26.41
CA VAL A 547 -7.81 -20.77 27.48
C VAL A 547 -8.37 -19.47 28.07
N THR A 548 -7.50 -18.48 28.29
CA THR A 548 -7.90 -17.16 28.77
C THR A 548 -8.82 -16.44 27.77
N CYS A 549 -8.65 -16.63 26.46
CA CYS A 549 -9.57 -16.07 25.46
C CYS A 549 -11.02 -16.53 25.69
N VAL A 550 -11.24 -17.81 25.87
CA VAL A 550 -12.58 -18.37 26.08
C VAL A 550 -13.13 -17.98 27.45
N ARG A 551 -12.28 -17.96 28.50
CA ARG A 551 -12.70 -17.47 29.84
C ARG A 551 -13.14 -16.00 29.77
N MET A 552 -12.33 -15.13 29.15
CA MET A 552 -12.66 -13.73 29.03
C MET A 552 -13.91 -13.50 28.20
N TYR A 553 -14.08 -14.22 27.09
CA TYR A 553 -15.33 -14.19 26.32
C TYR A 553 -16.55 -14.49 27.22
N ASN A 554 -16.49 -15.55 28.03
CA ASN A 554 -17.58 -15.93 28.91
C ASN A 554 -17.88 -14.85 29.99
N TYR A 555 -16.83 -14.29 30.64
CA TYR A 555 -17.00 -13.24 31.63
C TYR A 555 -17.52 -11.94 31.03
N VAL A 556 -17.00 -11.54 29.88
CA VAL A 556 -17.49 -10.35 29.19
C VAL A 556 -18.96 -10.52 28.77
N GLN A 557 -19.35 -11.70 28.27
CA GLN A 557 -20.75 -12.01 27.95
C GLN A 557 -21.67 -11.93 29.18
N GLU A 558 -21.20 -12.39 30.34
CA GLU A 558 -21.94 -12.31 31.61
C GLU A 558 -22.18 -10.85 32.03
N TYR A 559 -21.11 -10.03 32.06
CA TYR A 559 -21.20 -8.62 32.44
C TYR A 559 -21.91 -7.77 31.38
N TRP A 560 -21.79 -8.13 30.10
CA TRP A 560 -22.49 -7.46 29.00
C TRP A 560 -24.02 -7.59 29.15
N ARG A 561 -24.49 -8.80 29.44
CA ARG A 561 -25.91 -9.04 29.71
C ARG A 561 -26.38 -8.31 30.98
N ALA A 562 -25.55 -8.26 32.01
CA ALA A 562 -25.84 -7.50 33.24
C ALA A 562 -25.96 -6.00 32.94
N LYS A 563 -25.06 -5.45 32.15
CA LYS A 563 -25.08 -4.04 31.75
C LYS A 563 -26.31 -3.68 30.90
N ILE A 564 -26.72 -4.55 29.99
CA ILE A 564 -27.96 -4.35 29.23
C ILE A 564 -29.16 -4.25 30.19
N ARG A 565 -29.29 -5.16 31.18
CA ARG A 565 -30.38 -5.11 32.16
C ARG A 565 -30.34 -3.83 33.01
N GLU A 566 -29.15 -3.40 33.44
CA GLU A 566 -28.96 -2.14 34.16
C GLU A 566 -29.47 -0.94 33.34
N LEU A 567 -29.08 -0.85 32.07
CA LEU A 567 -29.48 0.25 31.19
C LEU A 567 -30.97 0.21 30.84
N GLU A 568 -31.59 -0.97 30.71
CA GLU A 568 -33.03 -1.15 30.51
C GLU A 568 -33.80 -0.60 31.75
N ALA A 569 -33.34 -0.89 32.97
CA ALA A 569 -33.97 -0.38 34.19
C ALA A 569 -33.84 1.16 34.27
N ARG A 570 -32.69 1.73 33.88
CA ARG A 570 -32.48 3.19 33.86
C ARG A 570 -33.35 3.90 32.81
N GLN A 571 -33.61 3.27 31.66
CA GLN A 571 -34.43 3.84 30.59
C GLN A 571 -35.85 4.16 31.08
N GLY A 572 -36.41 3.36 31.98
CA GLY A 572 -37.75 3.58 32.56
C GLY A 572 -37.89 4.79 33.49
N THR A 573 -36.76 5.37 33.95
CA THR A 573 -36.73 6.52 34.87
C THR A 573 -36.05 7.76 34.27
N ALA A 574 -35.59 7.68 33.01
CA ALA A 574 -34.84 8.72 32.35
C ALA A 574 -35.76 9.82 31.74
N THR A 575 -35.20 11.00 31.53
CA THR A 575 -35.86 12.05 30.74
C THR A 575 -36.03 11.62 29.29
N GLN A 576 -36.92 12.26 28.54
CA GLN A 576 -37.22 11.86 27.15
C GLN A 576 -35.98 11.87 26.25
N GLN A 577 -35.06 12.81 26.41
CA GLN A 577 -33.82 12.88 25.63
C GLN A 577 -32.84 11.78 26.02
N GLU A 578 -32.63 11.56 27.31
CA GLU A 578 -31.79 10.47 27.84
C GLU A 578 -32.35 9.10 27.46
N ALA A 579 -33.67 8.91 27.50
CA ALA A 579 -34.33 7.66 27.10
C ALA A 579 -34.09 7.34 25.61
N GLN A 580 -34.06 8.34 24.73
CA GLN A 580 -33.75 8.14 23.32
C GLN A 580 -32.28 7.74 23.10
N GLU A 581 -31.34 8.33 23.83
CA GLU A 581 -29.92 7.96 23.75
C GLU A 581 -29.70 6.57 24.30
N LEU A 582 -30.27 6.24 25.46
CA LEU A 582 -30.24 4.90 26.06
C LEU A 582 -30.86 3.86 25.14
N ALA A 583 -31.95 4.18 24.43
CA ALA A 583 -32.56 3.27 23.46
C ALA A 583 -31.60 2.93 22.31
N ARG A 584 -30.89 3.93 21.78
CA ARG A 584 -29.87 3.70 20.71
C ARG A 584 -28.69 2.87 21.24
N LYS A 585 -28.17 3.20 22.44
CA LYS A 585 -27.10 2.42 23.08
C LYS A 585 -27.52 0.99 23.35
N LEU A 586 -28.72 0.77 23.86
CA LEU A 586 -29.28 -0.58 24.09
C LEU A 586 -29.46 -1.38 22.80
N ALA A 587 -29.95 -0.76 21.74
CA ALA A 587 -30.08 -1.40 20.43
C ALA A 587 -28.70 -1.86 19.93
N TRP A 588 -27.68 -0.96 19.99
CA TRP A 588 -26.32 -1.27 19.62
C TRP A 588 -25.71 -2.41 20.47
N MET A 589 -25.93 -2.39 21.82
CA MET A 589 -25.43 -3.43 22.70
C MET A 589 -26.08 -4.80 22.43
N LYS A 590 -27.39 -4.84 22.17
CA LYS A 590 -28.13 -6.07 21.86
C LYS A 590 -27.72 -6.68 20.53
N GLU A 591 -27.43 -5.84 19.55
CA GLU A 591 -26.97 -6.24 18.23
C GLU A 591 -25.50 -6.70 18.23
N THR A 592 -24.68 -6.21 19.20
CA THR A 592 -23.25 -6.49 19.23
C THR A 592 -22.96 -7.97 19.35
N GLU A 593 -22.30 -8.50 18.31
CA GLU A 593 -21.79 -9.88 18.28
C GLU A 593 -20.33 -9.90 18.74
N MET A 594 -19.96 -11.00 19.42
CA MET A 594 -18.62 -11.26 19.93
C MET A 594 -18.16 -12.64 19.47
N ALA A 595 -16.86 -12.80 19.19
CA ALA A 595 -16.28 -14.09 18.82
C ALA A 595 -14.87 -14.27 19.39
N VAL A 596 -14.48 -15.53 19.58
CA VAL A 596 -13.10 -15.94 19.89
C VAL A 596 -12.44 -16.36 18.58
N VAL A 597 -11.21 -15.89 18.35
CA VAL A 597 -10.39 -16.27 17.19
C VAL A 597 -9.01 -16.69 17.68
N ILE A 598 -8.75 -17.99 17.64
CA ILE A 598 -7.51 -18.62 18.09
C ILE A 598 -7.07 -19.72 17.14
N SER A 599 -5.77 -19.96 17.02
CA SER A 599 -5.21 -21.05 16.22
C SER A 599 -5.63 -22.42 16.76
N GLN A 600 -5.76 -23.39 15.85
CA GLN A 600 -6.13 -24.76 16.20
C GLN A 600 -4.94 -25.50 16.83
N GLU A 601 -5.23 -26.39 17.80
CA GLU A 601 -4.24 -27.27 18.44
C GLU A 601 -4.68 -28.73 18.42
N GLN A 602 -3.70 -29.63 18.50
CA GLN A 602 -3.99 -31.04 18.72
C GLN A 602 -4.57 -31.22 20.12
N ASN A 603 -5.66 -31.99 20.24
CA ASN A 603 -6.36 -32.28 21.49
C ASN A 603 -7.00 -31.05 22.19
N GLU A 604 -7.24 -29.96 21.48
CA GLU A 604 -7.78 -28.71 22.06
C GLU A 604 -9.08 -28.96 22.86
N VAL A 605 -10.00 -29.82 22.38
CA VAL A 605 -11.25 -30.11 23.09
C VAL A 605 -11.00 -30.68 24.47
N GLN A 606 -10.02 -31.56 24.64
CA GLN A 606 -9.67 -32.11 25.95
C GLN A 606 -9.01 -31.06 26.86
N THR A 607 -8.16 -30.22 26.26
CA THR A 607 -7.51 -29.11 27.00
C THR A 607 -8.54 -28.14 27.54
N PHE A 608 -9.50 -27.69 26.73
CA PHE A 608 -10.55 -26.78 27.19
C PHE A 608 -11.49 -27.43 28.23
N LYS A 609 -11.85 -28.70 28.03
CA LYS A 609 -12.67 -29.45 28.99
C LYS A 609 -12.03 -29.54 30.38
N LYS A 610 -10.73 -29.62 30.54
CA LYS A 610 -10.02 -29.58 31.84
C LYS A 610 -10.30 -28.28 32.60
N TRP A 611 -10.60 -27.20 31.90
CA TRP A 611 -10.95 -25.90 32.45
C TRP A 611 -12.47 -25.67 32.56
N GLY A 612 -13.29 -26.68 32.26
CA GLY A 612 -14.75 -26.55 32.25
C GLY A 612 -15.26 -25.68 31.07
N LEU A 613 -14.50 -25.57 30.00
CA LEU A 613 -14.82 -24.74 28.85
C LEU A 613 -15.17 -25.58 27.60
N ASP A 614 -15.99 -25.03 26.73
CA ASP A 614 -16.36 -25.63 25.45
C ASP A 614 -15.85 -24.78 24.29
N ILE A 615 -14.90 -25.31 23.53
CA ILE A 615 -14.31 -24.66 22.36
C ILE A 615 -15.13 -24.90 21.07
N LEU A 616 -15.96 -25.93 21.01
CA LEU A 616 -16.63 -26.36 19.80
C LEU A 616 -17.52 -25.27 19.14
N PRO A 617 -18.33 -24.50 19.90
CA PRO A 617 -19.12 -23.41 19.32
C PRO A 617 -18.25 -22.31 18.69
N HIS A 618 -17.09 -22.02 19.30
CA HIS A 618 -16.15 -21.04 18.79
C HIS A 618 -15.45 -21.54 17.55
N ARG A 619 -15.01 -22.80 17.53
CA ARG A 619 -14.38 -23.45 16.36
C ARG A 619 -15.34 -23.48 15.16
N ALA A 620 -16.60 -23.84 15.39
CA ALA A 620 -17.62 -23.82 14.35
C ALA A 620 -17.85 -22.43 13.73
N LYS A 621 -17.72 -21.35 14.53
CA LYS A 621 -17.79 -19.98 13.98
C LYS A 621 -16.57 -19.67 13.11
N MET A 622 -15.36 -20.00 13.56
CA MET A 622 -14.11 -19.76 12.83
C MET A 622 -14.05 -20.53 11.50
N GLU A 623 -14.63 -21.73 11.43
CA GLU A 623 -14.63 -22.56 10.22
C GLU A 623 -15.71 -22.15 9.20
N LYS A 624 -16.85 -21.65 9.66
CA LYS A 624 -18.02 -21.37 8.81
C LYS A 624 -18.11 -19.92 8.34
N ARG A 625 -17.35 -19.00 8.94
CA ARG A 625 -17.46 -17.57 8.69
C ARG A 625 -16.09 -16.98 8.36
N GLU A 626 -16.07 -15.98 7.52
CA GLU A 626 -14.88 -15.17 7.21
C GLU A 626 -14.76 -14.02 8.24
N LEU A 627 -14.47 -14.39 9.51
CA LEU A 627 -14.50 -13.47 10.65
C LEU A 627 -13.57 -12.27 10.47
N ASP A 628 -12.46 -12.42 9.76
CA ASP A 628 -11.53 -11.33 9.42
C ASP A 628 -12.19 -10.27 8.53
N LYS A 629 -12.91 -10.70 7.49
CA LYS A 629 -13.64 -9.80 6.59
C LYS A 629 -14.82 -9.13 7.30
N GLU A 630 -15.56 -9.91 8.09
CA GLU A 630 -16.68 -9.40 8.86
C GLU A 630 -16.25 -8.38 9.93
N PHE A 631 -15.09 -8.59 10.57
CA PHE A 631 -14.55 -7.64 11.54
C PHE A 631 -14.06 -6.35 10.88
N LYS A 632 -13.55 -6.40 9.66
CA LYS A 632 -13.14 -5.22 8.86
C LYS A 632 -14.33 -4.40 8.35
N ASP A 633 -15.52 -5.01 8.19
CA ASP A 633 -16.72 -4.28 7.76
C ASP A 633 -17.30 -3.47 8.93
N SER A 634 -17.20 -2.15 8.87
CA SER A 634 -17.70 -1.23 9.89
C SER A 634 -19.20 -1.34 10.16
N LYS A 635 -19.99 -1.83 9.20
CA LYS A 635 -21.44 -2.01 9.33
C LYS A 635 -21.84 -3.34 9.96
N ASN A 636 -20.93 -4.31 10.01
CA ASN A 636 -21.21 -5.62 10.56
C ASN A 636 -21.30 -5.56 12.09
N PRO A 637 -22.33 -6.19 12.72
CA PRO A 637 -22.53 -6.17 14.16
C PRO A 637 -21.47 -6.98 14.95
N PHE A 638 -20.59 -7.73 14.31
CA PHE A 638 -19.42 -8.33 14.94
C PHE A 638 -18.42 -7.26 15.35
N ARG A 639 -18.46 -6.85 16.62
CA ARG A 639 -17.75 -5.67 17.16
C ARG A 639 -16.68 -5.99 18.18
N VAL A 640 -16.69 -7.18 18.81
CA VAL A 640 -15.68 -7.57 19.81
C VAL A 640 -15.07 -8.91 19.43
N VAL A 641 -13.75 -8.95 19.27
CA VAL A 641 -13.00 -10.18 19.03
C VAL A 641 -12.02 -10.45 20.17
N PHE A 642 -11.97 -11.71 20.62
CA PHE A 642 -10.99 -12.19 21.61
C PHE A 642 -9.93 -13.00 20.89
N VAL A 643 -8.67 -12.60 20.97
CA VAL A 643 -7.55 -13.19 20.25
C VAL A 643 -6.40 -13.56 21.17
N CYS A 644 -5.62 -14.57 20.77
CA CYS A 644 -4.33 -14.89 21.35
C CYS A 644 -3.32 -14.99 20.22
N ALA A 645 -2.35 -14.09 20.17
CA ALA A 645 -1.28 -14.01 19.15
C ALA A 645 -1.77 -13.98 17.67
N MET A 646 -3.07 -13.85 17.42
CA MET A 646 -3.65 -13.73 16.08
C MET A 646 -4.14 -12.31 15.79
N TRP A 647 -4.10 -11.89 14.54
CA TRP A 647 -4.56 -10.59 14.05
C TRP A 647 -3.79 -9.38 14.61
N LEU A 648 -2.66 -9.58 15.29
CA LEU A 648 -1.87 -8.49 15.88
C LEU A 648 -1.00 -7.77 14.86
N THR A 649 -0.73 -8.40 13.73
CA THR A 649 0.19 -7.88 12.67
C THR A 649 -0.51 -7.53 11.36
N GLY A 650 -1.83 -7.46 11.33
CA GLY A 650 -2.62 -7.01 10.16
C GLY A 650 -3.09 -8.13 9.27
#